data_0beb88abff47c47639250be501ddb0ab
#
_entry.id   0beb88abff47c47639250be501ddb0ab
#
_cell.length_a   1.000
_cell.length_b   1.000
_cell.length_c   1.000
_cell.angle_alpha   90.00
_cell.angle_beta   90.00
_cell.angle_gamma   90.00
#
_symmetry.space_group_name_H-M   'P 1'
#
loop_
_entity.id
_entity.type
_entity.pdbx_description
1 polymer ?
#
loop_
_entity_poly.entity_id
_entity_poly.type
_entity_poly.pdbx_seq_one_letter_code
_entity_poly.pdbx_strand_id
1 'polypeptide(L)'
;MTVPAAGDAPAGRHPAVSGVPDGFPAVADLVAGAGPRGTVFLTGAGISMDPPSCLPSGPALTRRVCDAFLEPGLAAEIHALHAAFGWRAPPGCPLDRDPRAPRPPAEPRLETLLGAAVRACAPTLVRPMEVLADVRDAVPNAAHDLFARHLIAGGRHITANFDGCIEACFRELTGGLPGDGMVQHFHHSFVGNPDGDGLGATLASIQGGLDPAHADALQRTLREHALLVVAGYSGSDFFDVDTTVAAWPPGTLSGLRVVWIAHHTEPGHPWHEVSHGDESVPRLVRLLAAAGARVTVVCGHTGRLYPVLRDRWDLGAPPQRVSAPTAGTTPAPAPGDAPPSAPALLSLSPDDPLRSACTFVLCRELGLHRRLEEMLADGSRLTAVSEEELWWARSESLWEQGRWRDLGRMWRRSTPGGARGPLAAARAERIGATLWVQGRLLPAYAWLVTYRRRFPRGGAEYLMLSETAGRVVEHMTYTPELRPLGRRLARRHHADLRQQSRDVGASLFATRSDLQDSLRRIGAGEPRGEQATRGPAETVFEAGNLLAWVSYRHRLLRDTHRPPPPGATDAELQAHEQQLATRYRELTAFYTLLGSQAGAARTVLLPGADRVFGPREYRMHVRSVQYAPWHRFRLLARYAVSLARRRAVRLPSIPSRVRRWGRRGEPR
;
A
#
# COMPACT_ATOMS: atom_id res chain seq x y z
N MET A 1 14.00 -9.95 24.32
CA MET A 1 13.67 -11.15 23.51
C MET A 1 14.50 -11.02 22.25
N THR A 2 15.57 -11.79 22.15
CA THR A 2 16.44 -11.88 20.98
C THR A 2 15.69 -12.61 19.88
N VAL A 3 15.47 -11.93 18.75
CA VAL A 3 14.91 -12.52 17.53
C VAL A 3 16.02 -13.39 16.92
N PRO A 4 15.78 -14.69 16.63
CA PRO A 4 16.76 -15.48 15.92
C PRO A 4 16.96 -14.91 14.51
N ALA A 5 18.22 -14.86 14.05
CA ALA A 5 18.58 -14.46 12.71
C ALA A 5 17.81 -15.31 11.70
N ALA A 6 17.11 -14.67 10.79
CA ALA A 6 16.47 -15.32 9.66
C ALA A 6 17.56 -15.91 8.77
N GLY A 7 17.70 -17.24 8.83
CA GLY A 7 18.49 -17.94 7.84
C GLY A 7 17.86 -17.74 6.48
N ASP A 8 18.71 -17.56 5.45
CA ASP A 8 18.34 -17.51 4.05
C ASP A 8 17.33 -18.62 3.74
N ALA A 9 16.06 -18.26 3.58
CA ALA A 9 15.08 -19.18 3.06
C ALA A 9 15.49 -19.48 1.61
N PRO A 10 15.77 -20.74 1.24
CA PRO A 10 16.10 -21.07 -0.13
C PRO A 10 14.89 -20.67 -0.99
N ALA A 11 15.16 -19.92 -2.05
CA ALA A 11 14.18 -19.66 -3.10
C ALA A 11 13.47 -20.97 -3.42
N GLY A 12 12.14 -21.00 -3.18
CA GLY A 12 11.35 -22.22 -3.28
C GLY A 12 11.62 -22.90 -4.62
N ARG A 13 12.31 -24.01 -4.61
CA ARG A 13 12.42 -24.90 -5.77
C ARG A 13 11.00 -25.41 -6.02
N HIS A 14 10.32 -24.84 -6.99
CA HIS A 14 9.13 -25.47 -7.54
C HIS A 14 9.53 -26.88 -7.98
N PRO A 15 8.79 -27.93 -7.61
CA PRO A 15 9.08 -29.27 -8.07
C PRO A 15 9.10 -29.26 -9.59
N ALA A 16 10.14 -29.85 -10.19
CA ALA A 16 10.22 -30.03 -11.63
C ALA A 16 8.95 -30.78 -12.08
N VAL A 17 8.08 -30.09 -12.80
CA VAL A 17 6.83 -30.67 -13.36
C VAL A 17 7.27 -31.47 -14.57
N SER A 18 7.72 -32.70 -14.34
CA SER A 18 8.02 -33.63 -15.42
C SER A 18 6.70 -34.11 -16.03
N GLY A 19 6.49 -33.80 -17.32
CA GLY A 19 5.37 -34.31 -18.10
C GLY A 19 4.36 -33.27 -18.60
N VAL A 20 4.49 -31.98 -18.26
CA VAL A 20 3.66 -30.93 -18.87
C VAL A 20 4.23 -30.58 -20.25
N PRO A 21 3.43 -30.64 -21.34
CA PRO A 21 3.89 -30.20 -22.65
C PRO A 21 4.30 -28.73 -22.61
N ASP A 22 5.41 -28.39 -23.29
CA ASP A 22 5.88 -27.01 -23.39
C ASP A 22 4.88 -26.14 -24.17
N GLY A 23 4.17 -25.25 -23.50
CA GLY A 23 3.19 -24.33 -24.11
C GLY A 23 3.81 -23.21 -24.94
N PHE A 24 5.15 -23.10 -24.97
CA PHE A 24 5.88 -22.04 -25.68
C PHE A 24 5.48 -21.90 -27.16
N PRO A 25 5.37 -22.98 -27.99
CA PRO A 25 5.00 -22.84 -29.40
C PRO A 25 3.65 -22.15 -29.62
N ALA A 26 2.65 -22.49 -28.81
CA ALA A 26 1.32 -21.88 -28.91
C ALA A 26 1.34 -20.38 -28.56
N VAL A 27 2.10 -19.99 -27.57
CA VAL A 27 2.27 -18.57 -27.20
C VAL A 27 3.04 -17.82 -28.30
N ALA A 28 4.13 -18.40 -28.79
CA ALA A 28 4.93 -17.80 -29.84
C ALA A 28 4.11 -17.64 -31.14
N ASP A 29 3.29 -18.63 -31.52
CA ASP A 29 2.40 -18.58 -32.68
C ASP A 29 1.32 -17.51 -32.50
N LEU A 30 0.73 -17.40 -31.32
CA LEU A 30 -0.29 -16.39 -31.00
C LEU A 30 0.28 -14.98 -31.17
N VAL A 31 1.45 -14.71 -30.57
CA VAL A 31 2.08 -13.38 -30.60
C VAL A 31 2.57 -13.06 -32.03
N ALA A 32 3.27 -13.99 -32.65
CA ALA A 32 3.77 -13.79 -34.02
C ALA A 32 2.63 -13.57 -35.01
N GLY A 33 1.52 -14.31 -34.87
CA GLY A 33 0.36 -14.21 -35.76
C GLY A 33 -0.40 -12.89 -35.69
N ALA A 34 -0.32 -12.17 -34.55
CA ALA A 34 -0.89 -10.82 -34.42
C ALA A 34 -0.11 -9.78 -35.25
N GLY A 35 1.16 -10.03 -35.50
CA GLY A 35 2.07 -9.13 -36.21
C GLY A 35 2.43 -7.88 -35.38
N PRO A 36 3.44 -7.10 -35.82
CA PRO A 36 3.88 -5.93 -35.08
C PRO A 36 2.79 -4.87 -34.84
N ARG A 37 2.02 -4.56 -35.89
CA ARG A 37 0.96 -3.53 -35.82
C ARG A 37 -0.23 -3.92 -34.96
N GLY A 38 -0.48 -5.23 -34.80
CA GLY A 38 -1.56 -5.74 -33.97
C GLY A 38 -1.18 -5.90 -32.49
N THR A 39 0.10 -5.72 -32.17
CA THR A 39 0.67 -6.01 -30.86
C THR A 39 1.10 -4.75 -30.11
N VAL A 40 0.74 -4.66 -28.83
CA VAL A 40 1.28 -3.71 -27.86
C VAL A 40 2.11 -4.50 -26.86
N PHE A 41 3.30 -4.03 -26.53
CA PHE A 41 4.05 -4.54 -25.38
C PHE A 41 3.83 -3.66 -24.16
N LEU A 42 3.67 -4.29 -23.00
CA LEU A 42 3.77 -3.65 -21.70
C LEU A 42 4.97 -4.27 -20.98
N THR A 43 5.94 -3.43 -20.63
CA THR A 43 7.18 -3.89 -20.01
C THR A 43 7.47 -3.18 -18.69
N GLY A 44 8.36 -3.78 -17.90
CA GLY A 44 8.88 -3.23 -16.66
C GLY A 44 10.37 -3.56 -16.53
N ALA A 45 10.94 -3.37 -15.34
CA ALA A 45 12.37 -3.49 -15.06
C ALA A 45 13.02 -4.80 -15.54
N GLY A 46 12.26 -5.87 -15.65
CA GLY A 46 12.77 -7.19 -16.07
C GLY A 46 13.40 -7.21 -17.46
N ILE A 47 13.00 -6.29 -18.38
CA ILE A 47 13.62 -6.24 -19.72
C ILE A 47 15.00 -5.59 -19.72
N SER A 48 15.32 -4.83 -18.68
CA SER A 48 16.58 -4.07 -18.55
C SER A 48 17.59 -4.77 -17.64
N MET A 49 17.28 -5.97 -17.13
CA MET A 49 18.18 -6.73 -16.24
C MET A 49 19.32 -7.43 -16.97
N ASP A 50 19.13 -7.78 -18.25
CA ASP A 50 20.12 -8.48 -19.04
C ASP A 50 21.27 -7.55 -19.50
N PRO A 51 22.52 -8.08 -19.67
CA PRO A 51 23.61 -7.31 -20.23
C PRO A 51 23.31 -6.75 -21.62
N PRO A 52 23.88 -5.56 -21.96
CA PRO A 52 24.76 -4.73 -21.16
C PRO A 52 24.04 -3.78 -20.20
N SER A 53 22.71 -3.71 -20.21
CA SER A 53 21.94 -2.81 -19.33
C SER A 53 22.19 -3.08 -17.86
N CYS A 54 22.07 -4.33 -17.42
CA CYS A 54 22.31 -4.78 -16.05
C CYS A 54 21.62 -3.92 -14.98
N LEU A 55 20.45 -3.36 -15.29
CA LEU A 55 19.74 -2.52 -14.34
C LEU A 55 19.13 -3.36 -13.21
N PRO A 56 19.01 -2.79 -12.00
CA PRO A 56 18.44 -3.48 -10.87
C PRO A 56 16.93 -3.76 -11.05
N SER A 57 16.46 -4.89 -10.52
CA SER A 57 15.03 -5.12 -10.32
C SER A 57 14.45 -4.12 -9.32
N GLY A 58 13.13 -3.97 -9.28
CA GLY A 58 12.45 -3.10 -8.30
C GLY A 58 12.88 -3.36 -6.86
N PRO A 59 12.89 -4.61 -6.34
CA PRO A 59 13.41 -4.92 -5.01
C PRO A 59 14.90 -4.58 -4.82
N ALA A 60 15.74 -4.80 -5.83
CA ALA A 60 17.15 -4.43 -5.76
C ALA A 60 17.34 -2.91 -5.72
N LEU A 61 16.54 -2.17 -6.49
CA LEU A 61 16.52 -0.71 -6.46
C LEU A 61 16.05 -0.18 -5.10
N THR A 62 15.00 -0.77 -4.54
CA THR A 62 14.52 -0.45 -3.19
C THR A 62 15.63 -0.61 -2.14
N ARG A 63 16.38 -1.74 -2.18
CA ARG A 63 17.52 -1.95 -1.27
C ARG A 63 18.59 -0.88 -1.46
N ARG A 64 18.93 -0.56 -2.71
CA ARG A 64 19.90 0.51 -3.02
C ARG A 64 19.49 1.86 -2.41
N VAL A 65 18.22 2.24 -2.54
CA VAL A 65 17.71 3.47 -1.93
C VAL A 65 17.79 3.41 -0.40
N CYS A 66 17.49 2.27 0.21
CA CYS A 66 17.70 2.07 1.64
C CYS A 66 19.16 2.31 2.04
N ASP A 67 20.09 1.67 1.33
CA ASP A 67 21.53 1.78 1.62
C ASP A 67 22.06 3.20 1.43
N ALA A 68 21.52 3.93 0.45
CA ALA A 68 21.93 5.30 0.17
C ALA A 68 21.45 6.31 1.24
N PHE A 69 20.23 6.15 1.74
CA PHE A 69 19.54 7.21 2.51
C PHE A 69 19.22 6.84 3.95
N LEU A 70 19.20 5.56 4.34
CA LEU A 70 18.79 5.15 5.68
C LEU A 70 19.97 4.84 6.59
N GLU A 71 19.75 4.97 7.90
CA GLU A 71 20.69 4.49 8.89
C GLU A 71 20.93 2.98 8.74
N PRO A 72 22.20 2.51 8.91
CA PRO A 72 22.51 1.10 8.82
C PRO A 72 21.63 0.24 9.74
N GLY A 73 21.16 -0.89 9.22
CA GLY A 73 20.29 -1.82 9.97
C GLY A 73 18.80 -1.48 9.96
N LEU A 74 18.39 -0.24 9.67
CA LEU A 74 16.98 0.12 9.64
C LEU A 74 16.24 -0.61 8.51
N ALA A 75 16.86 -0.78 7.35
CA ALA A 75 16.26 -1.54 6.25
C ALA A 75 15.89 -2.96 6.69
N ALA A 76 16.81 -3.67 7.38
CA ALA A 76 16.55 -5.00 7.90
C ALA A 76 15.42 -5.02 8.95
N GLU A 77 15.38 -4.01 9.84
CA GLU A 77 14.31 -3.85 10.82
C GLU A 77 12.95 -3.66 10.13
N ILE A 78 12.87 -2.80 9.12
CA ILE A 78 11.66 -2.55 8.34
C ILE A 78 11.20 -3.83 7.62
N HIS A 79 12.12 -4.55 6.97
CA HIS A 79 11.82 -5.83 6.33
C HIS A 79 11.30 -6.86 7.34
N ALA A 80 11.94 -6.98 8.51
CA ALA A 80 11.50 -7.89 9.56
C ALA A 80 10.10 -7.52 10.09
N LEU A 81 9.80 -6.23 10.23
CA LEU A 81 8.48 -5.75 10.61
C LEU A 81 7.43 -6.09 9.55
N HIS A 82 7.68 -5.81 8.27
CA HIS A 82 6.76 -6.15 7.19
C HIS A 82 6.49 -7.66 7.14
N ALA A 83 7.53 -8.48 7.28
CA ALA A 83 7.37 -9.94 7.34
C ALA A 83 6.55 -10.40 8.57
N ALA A 84 6.79 -9.80 9.75
CA ALA A 84 6.06 -10.10 10.98
C ALA A 84 4.58 -9.70 10.90
N PHE A 85 4.26 -8.65 10.17
CA PHE A 85 2.89 -8.17 9.96
C PHE A 85 2.16 -8.92 8.85
N GLY A 86 2.75 -9.97 8.25
CA GLY A 86 2.20 -10.78 7.17
C GLY A 86 0.70 -11.03 7.32
N TRP A 87 -0.02 -10.76 6.25
CA TRP A 87 -1.48 -10.88 6.26
C TRP A 87 -1.92 -12.33 6.29
N ARG A 88 -2.73 -12.64 7.28
CA ARG A 88 -3.68 -13.76 7.18
C ARG A 88 -5.06 -13.22 7.49
N ALA A 89 -5.96 -13.29 6.52
CA ALA A 89 -7.35 -12.92 6.77
C ALA A 89 -7.89 -13.81 7.90
N PRO A 90 -8.73 -13.26 8.80
CA PRO A 90 -9.34 -14.07 9.85
C PRO A 90 -10.17 -15.21 9.24
N PRO A 91 -10.05 -16.47 9.68
CA PRO A 91 -10.90 -17.56 9.21
C PRO A 91 -12.38 -17.17 9.25
N GLY A 92 -13.10 -17.43 8.17
CA GLY A 92 -14.52 -17.05 8.03
C GLY A 92 -14.76 -15.56 7.75
N CYS A 93 -13.71 -14.73 7.63
CA CYS A 93 -13.86 -13.39 7.10
C CYS A 93 -14.27 -13.49 5.62
N PRO A 94 -15.29 -12.76 5.17
CA PRO A 94 -15.64 -12.73 3.75
C PRO A 94 -14.48 -12.32 2.83
N LEU A 95 -13.49 -11.57 3.35
CA LEU A 95 -12.27 -11.17 2.64
C LEU A 95 -11.20 -12.28 2.63
N ASP A 96 -11.31 -13.32 3.47
CA ASP A 96 -10.39 -14.45 3.52
C ASP A 96 -10.45 -15.30 2.23
N ARG A 97 -11.61 -15.30 1.61
CA ARG A 97 -11.88 -15.98 0.33
C ARG A 97 -11.76 -15.06 -0.87
N ASP A 98 -11.51 -13.78 -0.66
CA ASP A 98 -11.30 -12.83 -1.74
C ASP A 98 -9.80 -12.80 -2.08
N PRO A 99 -9.39 -13.43 -3.19
CA PRO A 99 -7.99 -13.40 -3.63
C PRO A 99 -7.51 -11.98 -3.98
N ARG A 100 -8.43 -11.01 -3.92
CA ARG A 100 -8.18 -9.58 -4.17
C ARG A 100 -8.05 -8.78 -2.87
N ALA A 101 -8.12 -9.45 -1.70
CA ALA A 101 -7.90 -8.75 -0.43
C ALA A 101 -6.51 -8.12 -0.43
N PRO A 102 -6.39 -6.85 0.01
CA PRO A 102 -5.10 -6.17 0.03
C PRO A 102 -4.14 -6.93 0.93
N ARG A 103 -2.93 -7.12 0.43
CA ARG A 103 -1.82 -7.69 1.18
C ARG A 103 -0.83 -6.57 1.49
N PRO A 104 -0.27 -6.52 2.71
CA PRO A 104 0.84 -5.60 2.95
C PRO A 104 1.98 -5.98 2.02
N PRO A 105 2.67 -5.01 1.42
CA PRO A 105 3.89 -5.31 0.70
C PRO A 105 4.86 -6.02 1.64
N ALA A 106 5.50 -7.07 1.17
CA ALA A 106 6.52 -7.79 1.94
C ALA A 106 7.75 -6.92 2.24
N GLU A 107 7.89 -5.82 1.50
CA GLU A 107 9.00 -4.88 1.56
C GLU A 107 8.46 -3.43 1.52
N PRO A 108 9.21 -2.46 2.07
CA PRO A 108 8.87 -1.05 1.88
C PRO A 108 8.91 -0.71 0.39
N ARG A 109 8.02 0.18 -0.04
CA ARG A 109 7.95 0.56 -1.45
C ARG A 109 9.02 1.58 -1.81
N LEU A 110 9.54 1.44 -3.03
CA LEU A 110 10.48 2.38 -3.61
C LEU A 110 9.95 3.82 -3.53
N GLU A 111 8.69 4.02 -3.91
CA GLU A 111 8.05 5.33 -3.98
C GLU A 111 7.90 5.98 -2.60
N THR A 112 7.71 5.19 -1.55
CA THR A 112 7.66 5.67 -0.16
C THR A 112 9.04 6.11 0.31
N LEU A 113 10.07 5.32 0.00
CA LEU A 113 11.45 5.60 0.35
C LEU A 113 11.98 6.85 -0.36
N LEU A 114 11.82 6.92 -1.67
CA LEU A 114 12.21 8.09 -2.46
C LEU A 114 11.43 9.33 -2.04
N GLY A 115 10.14 9.21 -1.76
CA GLY A 115 9.34 10.31 -1.24
C GLY A 115 9.85 10.84 0.11
N ALA A 116 10.31 9.97 1.00
CA ALA A 116 10.94 10.35 2.26
C ALA A 116 12.27 11.06 2.03
N ALA A 117 13.10 10.53 1.12
CA ALA A 117 14.39 11.14 0.76
C ALA A 117 14.21 12.52 0.12
N VAL A 118 13.27 12.67 -0.83
CA VAL A 118 12.97 13.96 -1.47
C VAL A 118 12.54 15.00 -0.43
N ARG A 119 11.67 14.65 0.52
CA ARG A 119 11.26 15.60 1.56
C ARG A 119 12.38 15.95 2.52
N ALA A 120 13.18 14.98 2.94
CA ALA A 120 14.30 15.21 3.84
C ALA A 120 15.38 16.08 3.20
N CYS A 121 15.62 15.90 1.89
CA CYS A 121 16.62 16.65 1.14
C CYS A 121 16.11 17.98 0.56
N ALA A 122 14.80 18.26 0.58
CA ALA A 122 14.21 19.45 -0.02
C ALA A 122 14.89 20.79 0.38
N PRO A 123 15.35 20.99 1.64
CA PRO A 123 16.05 22.21 2.02
C PRO A 123 17.53 22.25 1.60
N THR A 124 18.04 21.22 0.90
CA THR A 124 19.46 21.08 0.54
C THR A 124 19.66 21.05 -0.96
N LEU A 125 20.92 21.04 -1.41
CA LEU A 125 21.30 20.88 -2.82
C LEU A 125 21.37 19.40 -3.25
N VAL A 126 21.14 18.46 -2.35
CA VAL A 126 21.18 17.02 -2.64
C VAL A 126 19.96 16.65 -3.48
N ARG A 127 20.19 15.97 -4.58
CA ARG A 127 19.16 15.47 -5.50
C ARG A 127 18.96 13.97 -5.29
N PRO A 128 17.89 13.53 -4.60
CA PRO A 128 17.66 12.11 -4.32
C PRO A 128 17.58 11.23 -5.57
N MET A 129 17.14 11.80 -6.71
CA MET A 129 17.05 11.06 -7.99
C MET A 129 18.40 10.65 -8.55
N GLU A 130 19.52 11.22 -8.08
CA GLU A 130 20.87 10.76 -8.47
C GLU A 130 21.18 9.31 -8.05
N VAL A 131 20.43 8.76 -7.10
CA VAL A 131 20.53 7.31 -6.78
C VAL A 131 20.10 6.43 -7.97
N LEU A 132 19.40 7.01 -8.95
CA LEU A 132 18.95 6.39 -10.20
C LEU A 132 19.84 6.75 -11.40
N ALA A 133 21.05 7.29 -11.18
CA ALA A 133 21.92 7.73 -12.26
C ALA A 133 22.24 6.62 -13.27
N ASP A 134 22.44 5.39 -12.81
CA ASP A 134 22.65 4.23 -13.69
C ASP A 134 21.41 3.85 -14.53
N VAL A 135 20.21 4.15 -14.04
CA VAL A 135 18.96 3.97 -14.80
C VAL A 135 18.85 5.05 -15.89
N ARG A 136 19.24 6.28 -15.55
CA ARG A 136 19.30 7.39 -16.51
C ARG A 136 20.31 7.13 -17.64
N ASP A 137 21.47 6.65 -17.27
CA ASP A 137 22.63 6.49 -18.15
C ASP A 137 22.76 5.05 -18.72
N ALA A 138 21.66 4.30 -18.67
CA ALA A 138 21.64 2.87 -19.03
C ALA A 138 21.98 2.62 -20.50
N VAL A 139 22.74 1.56 -20.74
CA VAL A 139 23.08 1.07 -22.09
C VAL A 139 22.04 0.06 -22.53
N PRO A 140 21.41 0.22 -23.70
CA PRO A 140 20.38 -0.71 -24.18
C PRO A 140 20.91 -2.13 -24.43
N ASN A 141 20.07 -3.13 -24.21
CA ASN A 141 20.32 -4.54 -24.52
C ASN A 141 19.53 -5.03 -25.74
N ALA A 142 19.62 -6.34 -26.05
CA ALA A 142 18.95 -6.94 -27.21
C ALA A 142 17.40 -6.89 -27.15
N ALA A 143 16.81 -6.84 -25.96
CA ALA A 143 15.35 -6.68 -25.81
C ALA A 143 14.91 -5.28 -26.24
N HIS A 144 15.65 -4.25 -25.83
CA HIS A 144 15.37 -2.86 -26.21
C HIS A 144 15.48 -2.66 -27.73
N ASP A 145 16.48 -3.29 -28.39
CA ASP A 145 16.60 -3.27 -29.85
C ASP A 145 15.40 -3.94 -30.53
N LEU A 146 14.92 -5.07 -30.01
CA LEU A 146 13.72 -5.72 -30.52
C LEU A 146 12.50 -4.77 -30.44
N PHE A 147 12.30 -4.13 -29.28
CA PHE A 147 11.16 -3.23 -29.10
C PHE A 147 11.26 -1.97 -29.96
N ALA A 148 12.45 -1.41 -30.16
CA ALA A 148 12.65 -0.31 -31.09
C ALA A 148 12.29 -0.71 -32.54
N ARG A 149 12.70 -1.89 -33.00
CA ARG A 149 12.32 -2.40 -34.33
C ARG A 149 10.84 -2.72 -34.45
N HIS A 150 10.23 -3.23 -33.38
CA HIS A 150 8.79 -3.42 -33.32
C HIS A 150 8.03 -2.10 -33.49
N LEU A 151 8.51 -1.00 -32.88
CA LEU A 151 7.95 0.34 -33.07
C LEU A 151 8.09 0.81 -34.52
N ILE A 152 9.27 0.60 -35.15
CA ILE A 152 9.51 0.93 -36.57
C ILE A 152 8.56 0.16 -37.49
N ALA A 153 8.26 -1.10 -37.14
CA ALA A 153 7.29 -1.93 -37.87
C ALA A 153 5.82 -1.54 -37.61
N GLY A 154 5.57 -0.50 -36.84
CA GLY A 154 4.25 0.07 -36.56
C GLY A 154 3.55 -0.41 -35.30
N GLY A 155 4.27 -1.11 -34.43
CA GLY A 155 3.77 -1.51 -33.09
C GLY A 155 3.70 -0.36 -32.10
N ARG A 156 3.30 -0.67 -30.86
CA ARG A 156 3.23 0.27 -29.72
C ARG A 156 3.89 -0.33 -28.50
N HIS A 157 4.42 0.55 -27.66
CA HIS A 157 5.08 0.12 -26.42
C HIS A 157 4.61 0.95 -25.23
N ILE A 158 4.33 0.26 -24.14
CA ILE A 158 3.99 0.85 -22.85
C ILE A 158 5.01 0.34 -21.85
N THR A 159 5.52 1.18 -20.96
CA THR A 159 6.51 0.75 -19.99
C THR A 159 6.35 1.46 -18.64
N ALA A 160 6.66 0.72 -17.58
CA ALA A 160 6.80 1.27 -16.22
C ALA A 160 8.26 1.71 -15.92
N ASN A 161 9.18 1.51 -16.87
CA ASN A 161 10.59 1.86 -16.69
C ASN A 161 10.83 3.36 -16.79
N PHE A 162 11.82 3.83 -16.03
CA PHE A 162 12.31 5.21 -16.12
C PHE A 162 13.42 5.37 -17.18
N ASP A 163 14.08 4.25 -17.58
CA ASP A 163 15.16 4.30 -18.57
C ASP A 163 14.66 4.68 -19.97
N GLY A 164 15.54 5.25 -20.77
CA GLY A 164 15.29 5.61 -22.18
C GLY A 164 15.95 4.66 -23.17
N CYS A 165 16.13 3.40 -22.81
CA CYS A 165 16.87 2.44 -23.64
C CYS A 165 16.17 2.11 -24.96
N ILE A 166 14.84 2.06 -24.99
CA ILE A 166 14.07 1.81 -26.21
C ILE A 166 14.22 2.99 -27.18
N GLU A 167 14.09 4.21 -26.66
CA GLU A 167 14.25 5.44 -27.45
C GLU A 167 15.67 5.61 -27.96
N ALA A 168 16.67 5.22 -27.16
CA ALA A 168 18.07 5.21 -27.58
C ALA A 168 18.30 4.27 -28.77
N CYS A 169 17.77 3.02 -28.70
CA CYS A 169 17.81 2.10 -29.83
C CYS A 169 17.04 2.62 -31.05
N PHE A 170 15.86 3.19 -30.82
CA PHE A 170 15.06 3.74 -31.93
C PHE A 170 15.80 4.88 -32.64
N ARG A 171 16.43 5.78 -31.87
CA ARG A 171 17.23 6.88 -32.43
C ARG A 171 18.46 6.37 -33.19
N GLU A 172 19.13 5.34 -32.69
CA GLU A 172 20.25 4.69 -33.38
C GLU A 172 19.83 4.12 -34.73
N LEU A 173 18.64 3.53 -34.82
CA LEU A 173 18.11 2.90 -36.03
C LEU A 173 17.50 3.89 -37.05
N THR A 174 16.94 5.01 -36.60
CA THR A 174 16.17 5.93 -37.45
C THR A 174 16.74 7.33 -37.56
N GLY A 175 17.70 7.70 -36.70
CA GLY A 175 18.24 9.04 -36.59
C GLY A 175 17.39 10.01 -35.75
N GLY A 176 16.19 9.60 -35.30
CA GLY A 176 15.26 10.45 -34.53
C GLY A 176 14.66 9.74 -33.32
N LEU A 177 13.92 10.47 -32.50
CA LEU A 177 13.14 9.88 -31.39
C LEU A 177 11.84 9.25 -31.92
N PRO A 178 11.23 8.29 -31.20
CA PRO A 178 9.90 7.81 -31.51
C PRO A 178 8.89 8.94 -31.56
N GLY A 179 7.93 8.89 -32.48
CA GLY A 179 6.83 9.84 -32.52
C GLY A 179 5.92 9.75 -31.29
N ASP A 180 5.15 10.80 -31.06
CA ASP A 180 4.23 10.90 -29.92
C ASP A 180 3.32 9.66 -29.80
N GLY A 181 3.25 9.09 -28.61
CA GLY A 181 2.43 7.93 -28.30
C GLY A 181 2.93 6.58 -28.85
N MET A 182 4.10 6.53 -29.50
CA MET A 182 4.72 5.26 -29.88
C MET A 182 5.26 4.52 -28.65
N VAL A 183 5.89 5.24 -27.73
CA VAL A 183 6.26 4.76 -26.39
C VAL A 183 5.50 5.56 -25.34
N GLN A 184 4.87 4.87 -24.42
CA GLN A 184 4.15 5.49 -23.30
C GLN A 184 4.77 5.04 -21.98
N HIS A 185 5.41 5.96 -21.27
CA HIS A 185 5.93 5.72 -19.93
C HIS A 185 4.86 6.04 -18.88
N PHE A 186 4.48 5.10 -18.04
CA PHE A 186 3.51 5.32 -16.96
C PHE A 186 3.99 6.36 -15.96
N HIS A 187 5.26 6.30 -15.62
CA HIS A 187 5.88 7.08 -14.56
C HIS A 187 6.79 8.19 -15.10
N HIS A 188 6.58 8.61 -16.35
CA HIS A 188 7.54 9.43 -17.08
C HIS A 188 8.91 8.72 -17.22
N SER A 189 9.89 9.39 -17.80
CA SER A 189 11.22 8.81 -18.04
C SER A 189 12.31 9.87 -17.94
N PHE A 190 13.55 9.42 -17.95
CA PHE A 190 14.71 10.31 -18.10
C PHE A 190 14.89 10.83 -19.52
N VAL A 191 14.12 10.38 -20.49
CA VAL A 191 14.17 10.89 -21.88
C VAL A 191 13.77 12.36 -21.93
N GLY A 192 14.72 13.23 -22.27
CA GLY A 192 14.49 14.68 -22.25
C GLY A 192 14.36 15.29 -20.85
N ASN A 193 14.60 14.52 -19.80
CA ASN A 193 14.44 14.92 -18.41
C ASN A 193 15.61 14.39 -17.55
N PRO A 194 16.85 14.89 -17.76
CA PRO A 194 18.04 14.34 -17.12
C PRO A 194 18.05 14.52 -15.59
N ASP A 195 17.33 15.51 -15.07
CA ASP A 195 17.24 15.76 -13.63
C ASP A 195 16.21 14.88 -12.94
N GLY A 196 15.35 14.19 -13.70
CA GLY A 196 14.30 13.34 -13.17
C GLY A 196 13.14 14.10 -12.52
N ASP A 197 12.98 15.38 -12.82
CA ASP A 197 11.88 16.18 -12.30
C ASP A 197 10.54 15.66 -12.83
N GLY A 198 9.58 15.46 -11.92
CA GLY A 198 8.26 14.95 -12.29
C GLY A 198 8.19 13.44 -12.57
N LEU A 199 9.27 12.69 -12.35
CA LEU A 199 9.17 11.22 -12.39
C LEU A 199 8.12 10.71 -11.41
N GLY A 200 7.31 9.73 -11.83
CA GLY A 200 6.39 8.98 -11.00
C GLY A 200 7.08 8.05 -10.00
N ALA A 201 8.19 8.53 -9.41
CA ALA A 201 9.05 7.75 -8.55
C ALA A 201 8.76 7.96 -7.05
N THR A 202 7.81 8.83 -6.70
CA THR A 202 7.40 9.08 -5.32
C THR A 202 5.93 8.82 -5.13
N LEU A 203 5.54 8.43 -3.91
CA LEU A 203 4.12 8.22 -3.60
C LEU A 203 3.28 9.48 -3.88
N ALA A 204 3.82 10.66 -3.63
CA ALA A 204 3.13 11.94 -3.88
C ALA A 204 2.83 12.16 -5.36
N SER A 205 3.70 11.67 -6.26
CA SER A 205 3.52 11.82 -7.71
C SER A 205 2.53 10.82 -8.32
N ILE A 206 2.35 9.62 -7.70
CA ILE A 206 1.51 8.55 -8.29
C ILE A 206 0.17 8.31 -7.57
N GLN A 207 0.00 8.80 -6.33
CA GLN A 207 -1.21 8.55 -5.53
C GLN A 207 -2.51 9.12 -6.10
N GLY A 208 -2.42 10.00 -7.09
CA GLY A 208 -3.55 10.60 -7.80
C GLY A 208 -4.14 9.73 -8.92
N GLY A 209 -3.52 8.59 -9.21
CA GLY A 209 -3.76 7.84 -10.45
C GLY A 209 -2.91 8.36 -11.60
N LEU A 210 -3.02 7.75 -12.77
CA LEU A 210 -2.45 8.32 -14.00
C LEU A 210 -3.13 9.66 -14.29
N ASP A 211 -2.35 10.64 -14.80
CA ASP A 211 -2.99 11.86 -15.26
C ASP A 211 -4.00 11.56 -16.40
N PRO A 212 -5.03 12.38 -16.58
CA PRO A 212 -6.11 12.09 -17.52
C PRO A 212 -5.63 11.85 -18.96
N ALA A 213 -4.61 12.55 -19.42
CA ALA A 213 -4.09 12.38 -20.78
C ALA A 213 -3.40 11.02 -20.96
N HIS A 214 -2.60 10.60 -19.97
CA HIS A 214 -1.98 9.28 -19.94
C HIS A 214 -3.01 8.16 -19.78
N ALA A 215 -4.02 8.34 -18.95
CA ALA A 215 -5.11 7.38 -18.76
C ALA A 215 -5.91 7.18 -20.06
N ASP A 216 -6.25 8.27 -20.76
CA ASP A 216 -6.94 8.23 -22.05
C ASP A 216 -6.08 7.61 -23.16
N ALA A 217 -4.78 7.93 -23.17
CA ALA A 217 -3.83 7.35 -24.12
C ALA A 217 -3.68 5.84 -23.92
N LEU A 218 -3.55 5.38 -22.66
CA LEU A 218 -3.51 3.97 -22.30
C LEU A 218 -4.77 3.24 -22.78
N GLN A 219 -5.95 3.77 -22.43
CA GLN A 219 -7.22 3.15 -22.80
C GLN A 219 -7.37 3.07 -24.33
N ARG A 220 -7.06 4.14 -25.05
CA ARG A 220 -7.11 4.20 -26.50
C ARG A 220 -6.15 3.18 -27.12
N THR A 221 -4.89 3.15 -26.69
CA THR A 221 -3.88 2.20 -27.18
C THR A 221 -4.35 0.75 -27.00
N LEU A 222 -4.89 0.40 -25.83
CA LEU A 222 -5.36 -0.97 -25.57
C LEU A 222 -6.64 -1.33 -26.35
N ARG A 223 -7.47 -0.36 -26.71
CA ARG A 223 -8.69 -0.60 -27.51
C ARG A 223 -8.41 -0.73 -29.00
N GLU A 224 -7.38 -0.08 -29.50
CA GLU A 224 -7.00 -0.06 -30.92
C GLU A 224 -6.22 -1.29 -31.36
N HIS A 225 -5.72 -2.10 -30.40
CA HIS A 225 -4.88 -3.26 -30.70
C HIS A 225 -5.55 -4.58 -30.34
N ALA A 226 -5.16 -5.63 -31.06
CA ALA A 226 -5.72 -6.96 -30.86
C ALA A 226 -5.05 -7.73 -29.71
N LEU A 227 -3.77 -7.44 -29.44
CA LEU A 227 -2.94 -8.19 -28.51
C LEU A 227 -2.09 -7.26 -27.63
N LEU A 228 -2.14 -7.48 -26.32
CA LEU A 228 -1.20 -6.96 -25.33
C LEU A 228 -0.30 -8.09 -24.85
N VAL A 229 1.01 -7.92 -24.96
CA VAL A 229 2.00 -8.83 -24.39
C VAL A 229 2.68 -8.14 -23.21
N VAL A 230 2.57 -8.73 -22.04
CA VAL A 230 3.19 -8.21 -20.81
C VAL A 230 4.43 -9.03 -20.49
N ALA A 231 5.59 -8.38 -20.44
CA ALA A 231 6.89 -9.03 -20.26
C ALA A 231 7.81 -8.23 -19.34
N GLY A 232 8.44 -8.89 -18.36
CA GLY A 232 9.35 -8.22 -17.42
C GLY A 232 8.70 -7.19 -16.49
N TYR A 233 7.36 -7.24 -16.36
CA TYR A 233 6.57 -6.33 -15.54
C TYR A 233 5.89 -7.09 -14.39
N SER A 234 6.05 -6.60 -13.17
CA SER A 234 5.49 -7.25 -11.98
C SER A 234 4.01 -7.02 -11.75
N GLY A 235 3.44 -5.96 -12.34
CA GLY A 235 2.07 -5.53 -12.05
C GLY A 235 1.89 -4.92 -10.65
N SER A 236 2.93 -4.25 -10.14
CA SER A 236 2.92 -3.69 -8.78
C SER A 236 2.48 -2.22 -8.70
N ASP A 237 1.99 -1.64 -9.81
CA ASP A 237 1.60 -0.23 -9.90
C ASP A 237 0.15 -0.02 -9.45
N PHE A 238 -0.04 -0.18 -8.15
CA PHE A 238 -1.37 -0.19 -7.53
C PHE A 238 -2.02 1.18 -7.40
N PHE A 239 -1.22 2.26 -7.37
CA PHE A 239 -1.71 3.61 -7.08
C PHE A 239 -2.25 4.32 -8.31
N ASP A 240 -1.70 4.03 -9.47
CA ASP A 240 -1.99 4.70 -10.73
C ASP A 240 -2.59 3.77 -11.78
N VAL A 241 -1.84 2.79 -12.32
CA VAL A 241 -2.31 1.91 -13.39
C VAL A 241 -3.52 1.08 -12.95
N ASP A 242 -3.42 0.40 -11.82
CA ASP A 242 -4.51 -0.43 -11.29
C ASP A 242 -5.76 0.39 -11.00
N THR A 243 -5.60 1.57 -10.41
CA THR A 243 -6.70 2.48 -10.09
C THR A 243 -7.38 2.98 -11.36
N THR A 244 -6.59 3.29 -12.38
CA THR A 244 -7.08 3.72 -13.70
C THR A 244 -7.88 2.61 -14.37
N VAL A 245 -7.31 1.41 -14.47
CA VAL A 245 -7.99 0.26 -15.11
C VAL A 245 -9.25 -0.18 -14.33
N ALA A 246 -9.20 -0.12 -13.00
CA ALA A 246 -10.36 -0.43 -12.15
C ALA A 246 -11.56 0.51 -12.37
N ALA A 247 -11.31 1.73 -12.84
CA ALA A 247 -12.36 2.71 -13.13
C ALA A 247 -13.04 2.48 -14.49
N TRP A 248 -12.49 1.64 -15.36
CA TRP A 248 -13.06 1.40 -16.67
C TRP A 248 -14.35 0.56 -16.60
N PRO A 249 -15.36 0.89 -17.41
CA PRO A 249 -16.57 0.08 -17.52
C PRO A 249 -16.29 -1.35 -18.00
N PRO A 250 -17.06 -2.34 -17.55
CA PRO A 250 -17.01 -3.69 -18.14
C PRO A 250 -17.21 -3.65 -19.65
N GLY A 251 -16.44 -4.44 -20.39
CA GLY A 251 -16.49 -4.49 -21.84
C GLY A 251 -15.62 -3.45 -22.56
N THR A 252 -14.98 -2.52 -21.84
CA THR A 252 -14.06 -1.53 -22.43
C THR A 252 -12.98 -2.17 -23.30
N LEU A 253 -12.50 -3.37 -22.93
CA LEU A 253 -11.43 -4.11 -23.59
C LEU A 253 -11.91 -5.41 -24.25
N SER A 254 -13.18 -5.51 -24.67
CA SER A 254 -13.79 -6.76 -25.18
C SER A 254 -13.09 -7.35 -26.42
N GLY A 255 -12.37 -6.55 -27.18
CA GLY A 255 -11.59 -6.99 -28.37
C GLY A 255 -10.15 -7.39 -28.06
N LEU A 256 -9.65 -7.10 -26.86
CA LEU A 256 -8.25 -7.27 -26.52
C LEU A 256 -7.97 -8.69 -26.01
N ARG A 257 -6.90 -9.31 -26.54
CA ARG A 257 -6.24 -10.46 -25.91
C ARG A 257 -5.05 -9.97 -25.10
N VAL A 258 -4.79 -10.60 -23.96
CA VAL A 258 -3.62 -10.31 -23.13
C VAL A 258 -2.85 -11.59 -22.88
N VAL A 259 -1.57 -11.57 -23.18
CA VAL A 259 -0.62 -12.62 -22.78
C VAL A 259 0.27 -12.03 -21.71
N TRP A 260 0.08 -12.48 -20.47
CA TRP A 260 0.90 -12.09 -19.33
C TRP A 260 1.98 -13.14 -19.10
N ILE A 261 3.25 -12.76 -19.25
CA ILE A 261 4.37 -13.68 -19.07
C ILE A 261 4.93 -13.46 -17.64
N ALA A 262 4.62 -14.41 -16.76
CA ALA A 262 5.29 -14.54 -15.48
C ALA A 262 6.70 -15.10 -15.73
N HIS A 263 7.73 -14.25 -15.62
CA HIS A 263 9.08 -14.61 -16.00
C HIS A 263 9.65 -15.69 -15.08
N HIS A 264 10.16 -16.78 -15.69
CA HIS A 264 10.94 -17.82 -15.03
C HIS A 264 12.43 -17.63 -15.33
N THR A 265 13.28 -17.74 -14.31
CA THR A 265 14.73 -17.45 -14.43
C THR A 265 15.50 -18.50 -15.22
N GLU A 266 15.01 -19.75 -15.28
CA GLU A 266 15.66 -20.84 -16.03
C GLU A 266 15.22 -20.83 -17.50
N PRO A 267 16.14 -20.64 -18.47
CA PRO A 267 15.81 -20.61 -19.89
C PRO A 267 15.17 -21.91 -20.42
N GLY A 268 15.51 -23.04 -19.82
CA GLY A 268 15.00 -24.38 -20.20
C GLY A 268 13.65 -24.74 -19.56
N HIS A 269 13.10 -23.90 -18.68
CA HIS A 269 11.83 -24.19 -18.03
C HIS A 269 10.69 -24.28 -19.06
N PRO A 270 9.87 -25.37 -19.05
CA PRO A 270 8.75 -25.50 -19.97
C PRO A 270 7.69 -24.44 -19.69
N TRP A 271 7.18 -23.80 -20.74
CA TRP A 271 6.10 -22.84 -20.60
C TRP A 271 4.79 -23.53 -20.25
N HIS A 272 4.09 -23.01 -19.27
CA HIS A 272 2.78 -23.53 -18.87
C HIS A 272 1.84 -22.39 -18.47
N GLU A 273 0.54 -22.65 -18.62
CA GLU A 273 -0.49 -21.71 -18.23
C GLU A 273 -0.65 -21.70 -16.71
N VAL A 274 -0.79 -20.51 -16.14
CA VAL A 274 -1.01 -20.28 -14.70
C VAL A 274 -2.48 -19.94 -14.48
N SER A 275 -3.11 -20.60 -13.51
CA SER A 275 -4.51 -20.31 -13.18
C SER A 275 -4.72 -18.89 -12.69
N HIS A 276 -5.76 -18.22 -13.16
CA HIS A 276 -6.13 -16.86 -12.70
C HIS A 276 -6.47 -16.79 -11.19
N GLY A 277 -6.78 -17.94 -10.59
CA GLY A 277 -7.02 -18.04 -9.14
C GLY A 277 -5.75 -18.18 -8.32
N ASP A 278 -4.58 -18.32 -8.95
CA ASP A 278 -3.30 -18.41 -8.26
C ASP A 278 -2.99 -17.06 -7.58
N GLU A 279 -2.48 -17.16 -6.36
CA GLU A 279 -2.12 -15.98 -5.55
C GLU A 279 -0.95 -15.19 -6.13
N SER A 280 -0.10 -15.83 -6.95
CA SER A 280 1.03 -15.20 -7.63
C SER A 280 0.61 -14.31 -8.81
N VAL A 281 -0.63 -14.45 -9.30
CA VAL A 281 -1.13 -13.69 -10.44
C VAL A 281 -1.39 -12.23 -10.03
N PRO A 282 -0.77 -11.25 -10.72
CA PRO A 282 -0.93 -9.83 -10.42
C PRO A 282 -2.38 -9.37 -10.47
N ARG A 283 -2.70 -8.37 -9.65
CA ARG A 283 -4.05 -7.79 -9.61
C ARG A 283 -4.48 -7.20 -10.94
N LEU A 284 -3.56 -6.56 -11.65
CA LEU A 284 -3.85 -5.96 -12.96
C LEU A 284 -4.42 -6.97 -13.96
N VAL A 285 -3.99 -8.23 -13.91
CA VAL A 285 -4.57 -9.33 -14.72
C VAL A 285 -6.08 -9.44 -14.50
N ARG A 286 -6.52 -9.43 -13.26
CA ARG A 286 -7.95 -9.52 -12.89
C ARG A 286 -8.73 -8.27 -13.28
N LEU A 287 -8.10 -7.10 -13.19
CA LEU A 287 -8.71 -5.83 -13.60
C LEU A 287 -8.89 -5.77 -15.12
N LEU A 288 -7.89 -6.17 -15.89
CA LEU A 288 -7.99 -6.27 -17.36
C LEU A 288 -9.10 -7.26 -17.78
N ALA A 289 -9.18 -8.41 -17.11
CA ALA A 289 -10.26 -9.36 -17.35
C ALA A 289 -11.64 -8.79 -16.98
N ALA A 290 -11.75 -8.05 -15.88
CA ALA A 290 -13.00 -7.36 -15.48
C ALA A 290 -13.41 -6.26 -16.46
N ALA A 291 -12.42 -5.59 -17.11
CA ALA A 291 -12.66 -4.64 -18.20
C ALA A 291 -13.04 -5.32 -19.53
N GLY A 292 -13.06 -6.66 -19.60
CA GLY A 292 -13.53 -7.45 -20.74
C GLY A 292 -12.42 -8.07 -21.60
N ALA A 293 -11.14 -7.90 -21.26
CA ALA A 293 -10.05 -8.53 -21.98
C ALA A 293 -10.02 -10.06 -21.78
N ARG A 294 -9.58 -10.80 -22.79
CA ARG A 294 -9.27 -12.23 -22.67
C ARG A 294 -7.82 -12.39 -22.22
N VAL A 295 -7.61 -12.72 -20.97
CA VAL A 295 -6.27 -12.80 -20.39
C VAL A 295 -5.82 -14.25 -20.27
N THR A 296 -4.61 -14.53 -20.76
CA THR A 296 -3.89 -15.78 -20.53
C THR A 296 -2.61 -15.44 -19.76
N VAL A 297 -2.39 -16.12 -18.66
CA VAL A 297 -1.16 -15.99 -17.86
C VAL A 297 -0.30 -17.23 -18.11
N VAL A 298 0.94 -17.01 -18.50
CA VAL A 298 1.89 -18.10 -18.75
C VAL A 298 3.16 -17.88 -17.95
N CYS A 299 3.71 -18.95 -17.39
CA CYS A 299 5.03 -18.94 -16.75
C CYS A 299 6.06 -19.43 -17.75
N GLY A 300 7.15 -18.69 -17.94
CA GLY A 300 8.21 -19.07 -18.86
C GLY A 300 9.31 -18.01 -18.99
N HIS A 301 10.42 -18.39 -19.60
CA HIS A 301 11.57 -17.49 -19.80
C HIS A 301 11.35 -16.57 -21.00
N THR A 302 11.18 -15.26 -20.77
CA THR A 302 10.87 -14.26 -21.82
C THR A 302 11.91 -14.21 -22.93
N GLY A 303 13.18 -14.43 -22.61
CA GLY A 303 14.29 -14.47 -23.60
C GLY A 303 14.13 -15.51 -24.70
N ARG A 304 13.30 -16.56 -24.53
CA ARG A 304 12.96 -17.52 -25.59
C ARG A 304 12.05 -16.92 -26.67
N LEU A 305 11.21 -15.97 -26.30
CA LEU A 305 10.22 -15.37 -27.19
C LEU A 305 10.88 -14.36 -28.15
N TYR A 306 11.81 -13.58 -27.70
CA TYR A 306 12.37 -12.45 -28.45
C TYR A 306 13.04 -12.85 -29.78
N PRO A 307 13.90 -13.89 -29.84
CA PRO A 307 14.47 -14.35 -31.10
C PRO A 307 13.38 -14.81 -32.11
N VAL A 308 12.37 -15.54 -31.62
CA VAL A 308 11.29 -16.05 -32.50
C VAL A 308 10.47 -14.90 -33.07
N LEU A 309 10.17 -13.86 -32.29
CA LEU A 309 9.46 -12.69 -32.80
C LEU A 309 10.29 -11.91 -33.81
N ARG A 310 11.59 -11.79 -33.55
CA ARG A 310 12.52 -11.15 -34.47
C ARG A 310 12.52 -11.80 -35.84
N ASP A 311 12.63 -13.13 -35.87
CA ASP A 311 12.65 -13.91 -37.10
C ASP A 311 11.29 -13.85 -37.80
N ARG A 312 10.20 -14.10 -37.10
CA ARG A 312 8.87 -14.19 -37.68
C ARG A 312 8.31 -12.85 -38.17
N TRP A 313 8.74 -11.76 -37.59
CA TRP A 313 8.35 -10.39 -37.96
C TRP A 313 9.35 -9.73 -38.91
N ASP A 314 10.41 -10.45 -39.31
CA ASP A 314 11.49 -9.97 -40.18
C ASP A 314 12.07 -8.62 -39.70
N LEU A 315 12.37 -8.56 -38.42
CA LEU A 315 12.87 -7.32 -37.76
C LEU A 315 14.39 -7.13 -37.94
N GLY A 316 15.06 -8.00 -38.70
CA GLY A 316 16.51 -7.96 -38.92
C GLY A 316 17.35 -8.44 -37.74
N ALA A 317 18.62 -8.70 -37.98
CA ALA A 317 19.55 -9.18 -36.96
C ALA A 317 19.80 -8.13 -35.88
N PRO A 318 20.03 -8.56 -34.60
CA PRO A 318 20.45 -7.64 -33.57
C PRO A 318 21.81 -7.03 -33.92
N PRO A 319 22.05 -5.76 -33.57
CA PRO A 319 23.38 -5.19 -33.73
C PRO A 319 24.38 -6.04 -32.90
N GLN A 320 25.54 -6.36 -33.48
CA GLN A 320 26.62 -6.96 -32.72
C GLN A 320 27.17 -5.91 -31.73
N ARG A 321 26.45 -5.70 -30.66
CA ARG A 321 27.00 -4.94 -29.52
C ARG A 321 28.01 -5.85 -28.87
N VAL A 322 29.27 -5.46 -28.91
CA VAL A 322 30.35 -6.18 -28.25
C VAL A 322 29.96 -6.35 -26.78
N SER A 323 29.60 -7.57 -26.42
CA SER A 323 29.37 -7.93 -25.03
C SER A 323 30.64 -7.51 -24.27
N ALA A 324 30.49 -6.73 -23.21
CA ALA A 324 31.60 -6.54 -22.29
C ALA A 324 32.13 -7.93 -21.96
N PRO A 325 33.47 -8.14 -21.94
CA PRO A 325 34.05 -9.45 -21.82
C PRO A 325 33.47 -10.17 -20.62
N THR A 326 32.87 -11.32 -20.88
CA THR A 326 32.41 -12.26 -19.85
C THR A 326 33.50 -12.39 -18.82
N ALA A 327 33.20 -12.13 -17.56
CA ALA A 327 34.12 -12.32 -16.44
C ALA A 327 34.40 -13.82 -16.24
N GLY A 328 35.16 -14.38 -17.17
CA GLY A 328 35.64 -15.74 -17.18
C GLY A 328 37.02 -15.73 -17.81
N THR A 329 38.06 -15.80 -16.96
CA THR A 329 39.48 -15.90 -17.32
C THR A 329 40.12 -14.66 -17.94
N THR A 330 40.08 -13.53 -17.23
CA THR A 330 41.02 -12.45 -17.50
C THR A 330 42.15 -12.53 -16.46
N PRO A 331 43.45 -12.50 -16.87
CA PRO A 331 44.54 -12.27 -15.93
C PRO A 331 44.31 -10.92 -15.25
N ALA A 332 44.59 -10.83 -13.96
CA ALA A 332 44.38 -9.62 -13.16
C ALA A 332 44.91 -8.40 -13.94
N PRO A 333 44.10 -7.34 -14.12
CA PRO A 333 44.54 -6.14 -14.83
C PRO A 333 45.75 -5.55 -14.11
N ALA A 334 46.70 -5.06 -14.89
CA ALA A 334 47.85 -4.34 -14.35
C ALA A 334 47.35 -3.13 -13.54
N PRO A 335 48.02 -2.79 -12.42
CA PRO A 335 47.60 -1.66 -11.60
C PRO A 335 47.74 -0.35 -12.44
N GLY A 336 46.63 0.14 -12.96
CA GLY A 336 46.53 1.32 -13.85
C GLY A 336 45.36 1.35 -14.80
N ASP A 337 44.81 0.18 -15.20
CA ASP A 337 43.68 0.06 -16.11
C ASP A 337 42.37 -0.29 -15.34
N ALA A 338 42.01 0.54 -14.39
CA ALA A 338 40.64 0.46 -13.84
C ALA A 338 39.65 0.88 -14.97
N PRO A 339 38.62 0.06 -15.28
CA PRO A 339 37.53 0.53 -16.15
C PRO A 339 36.99 1.86 -15.60
N PRO A 340 36.51 2.79 -16.47
CA PRO A 340 35.95 4.03 -15.99
C PRO A 340 34.98 3.69 -14.86
N SER A 341 35.30 4.18 -13.67
CA SER A 341 34.51 3.90 -12.46
C SER A 341 33.06 4.23 -12.82
N ALA A 342 32.19 3.22 -12.61
CA ALA A 342 30.73 3.48 -12.69
C ALA A 342 30.46 4.78 -11.94
N PRO A 343 29.61 5.69 -12.50
CA PRO A 343 29.33 6.97 -11.87
C PRO A 343 29.03 6.71 -10.41
N ALA A 344 29.72 7.43 -9.52
CA ALA A 344 29.55 7.22 -8.08
C ALA A 344 28.10 7.50 -7.76
N LEU A 345 27.31 6.44 -7.56
CA LEU A 345 25.91 6.56 -7.18
C LEU A 345 25.80 7.36 -5.90
N LEU A 346 24.79 8.22 -5.82
CA LEU A 346 24.54 8.98 -4.61
C LEU A 346 24.43 8.03 -3.42
N SER A 347 25.29 8.23 -2.44
CA SER A 347 25.24 7.55 -1.15
C SER A 347 25.68 8.53 -0.07
N LEU A 348 24.81 8.80 0.88
CA LEU A 348 25.15 9.61 2.04
C LEU A 348 26.12 8.84 2.94
N SER A 349 27.07 9.52 3.54
CA SER A 349 27.96 8.89 4.53
C SER A 349 27.16 8.38 5.74
N PRO A 350 27.63 7.38 6.48
CA PRO A 350 26.91 6.87 7.67
C PRO A 350 26.59 7.96 8.70
N ASP A 351 27.45 8.96 8.83
CA ASP A 351 27.32 10.05 9.82
C ASP A 351 26.69 11.33 9.22
N ASP A 352 26.21 11.27 7.97
CA ASP A 352 25.58 12.41 7.33
C ASP A 352 24.24 12.75 8.02
N PRO A 353 24.04 13.99 8.48
CA PRO A 353 22.78 14.40 9.11
C PRO A 353 21.55 14.20 8.22
N LEU A 354 21.69 14.23 6.90
CA LEU A 354 20.60 13.95 5.97
C LEU A 354 20.15 12.49 6.04
N ARG A 355 21.06 11.56 6.33
CA ARG A 355 20.71 10.14 6.52
C ARG A 355 19.75 9.98 7.71
N SER A 356 20.05 10.64 8.83
CA SER A 356 19.15 10.66 9.97
C SER A 356 17.83 11.37 9.65
N ALA A 357 17.85 12.44 8.86
CA ALA A 357 16.63 13.12 8.42
C ALA A 357 15.76 12.23 7.51
N CYS A 358 16.36 11.54 6.53
CA CYS A 358 15.65 10.57 5.68
C CYS A 358 15.05 9.43 6.51
N THR A 359 15.83 8.87 7.42
CA THR A 359 15.39 7.84 8.39
C THR A 359 14.19 8.32 9.21
N PHE A 360 14.26 9.54 9.73
CA PHE A 360 13.20 10.16 10.55
C PHE A 360 11.90 10.33 9.76
N VAL A 361 11.98 10.91 8.56
CA VAL A 361 10.82 11.10 7.69
C VAL A 361 10.22 9.75 7.30
N LEU A 362 11.03 8.76 6.96
CA LEU A 362 10.56 7.43 6.62
C LEU A 362 9.87 6.73 7.80
N CYS A 363 10.46 6.77 9.00
CA CYS A 363 9.82 6.20 10.20
C CYS A 363 8.43 6.78 10.44
N ARG A 364 8.26 8.07 10.17
CA ARG A 364 6.97 8.73 10.25
C ARG A 364 5.99 8.22 9.18
N GLU A 365 6.43 8.11 7.91
CA GLU A 365 5.61 7.61 6.80
C GLU A 365 5.14 6.17 7.01
N LEU A 366 6.01 5.33 7.55
CA LEU A 366 5.70 3.92 7.82
C LEU A 366 4.94 3.70 9.13
N GLY A 367 4.75 4.75 9.95
CA GLY A 367 4.07 4.66 11.24
C GLY A 367 4.90 3.95 12.31
N LEU A 368 6.23 4.02 12.25
CA LEU A 368 7.17 3.43 13.21
C LEU A 368 7.37 4.37 14.42
N HIS A 369 6.30 4.62 15.17
CA HIS A 369 6.30 5.62 16.23
C HIS A 369 7.28 5.31 17.36
N ARG A 370 7.58 4.06 17.64
CA ARG A 370 8.60 3.71 18.63
C ARG A 370 9.97 4.23 18.23
N ARG A 371 10.38 3.99 16.98
CA ARG A 371 11.66 4.48 16.47
C ARG A 371 11.70 6.00 16.39
N LEU A 372 10.58 6.58 15.96
CA LEU A 372 10.41 8.04 15.92
C LEU A 372 10.61 8.69 17.29
N GLU A 373 10.11 8.07 18.36
CA GLU A 373 10.28 8.55 19.73
C GLU A 373 11.74 8.47 20.20
N GLU A 374 12.41 7.36 19.91
CA GLU A 374 13.84 7.18 20.19
C GLU A 374 14.64 8.30 19.54
N MET A 375 14.39 8.60 18.26
CA MET A 375 15.06 9.69 17.54
C MET A 375 14.71 11.08 18.10
N LEU A 376 13.45 11.33 18.44
CA LEU A 376 13.02 12.60 19.05
C LEU A 376 13.63 12.83 20.46
N ALA A 377 13.92 11.75 21.19
CA ALA A 377 14.57 11.82 22.50
C ALA A 377 16.07 12.13 22.38
N ASP A 378 16.74 11.59 21.38
CA ASP A 378 18.17 11.85 21.13
C ASP A 378 18.41 13.20 20.40
N GLY A 379 17.49 13.81 19.79
CA GLY A 379 17.52 15.16 19.16
C GLY A 379 18.81 15.64 18.48
N SER A 380 19.98 15.12 18.91
CA SER A 380 21.30 15.54 18.44
C SER A 380 21.56 15.23 16.98
N ARG A 381 20.93 14.19 16.44
CA ARG A 381 21.06 13.72 15.06
C ARG A 381 20.05 14.37 14.10
N LEU A 382 19.11 15.14 14.60
CA LEU A 382 17.99 15.69 13.82
C LEU A 382 18.24 17.12 13.34
N THR A 383 19.50 17.54 13.23
CA THR A 383 19.90 18.91 12.85
C THR A 383 19.49 19.29 11.43
N ALA A 384 19.35 18.32 10.53
CA ALA A 384 18.90 18.53 9.16
C ALA A 384 17.36 18.42 9.00
N VAL A 385 16.63 18.07 10.06
CA VAL A 385 15.16 18.00 10.02
C VAL A 385 14.59 19.38 10.30
N SER A 386 13.64 19.83 9.47
CA SER A 386 13.01 21.14 9.67
C SER A 386 12.21 21.20 10.98
N GLU A 387 12.11 22.41 11.56
CA GLU A 387 11.28 22.62 12.77
C GLU A 387 9.82 22.19 12.56
N GLU A 388 9.32 22.37 11.35
CA GLU A 388 7.96 21.96 10.97
C GLU A 388 7.80 20.44 11.03
N GLU A 389 8.72 19.68 10.44
CA GLU A 389 8.71 18.21 10.47
C GLU A 389 8.87 17.68 11.91
N LEU A 390 9.78 18.25 12.69
CA LEU A 390 9.95 17.91 14.10
C LEU A 390 8.67 18.17 14.91
N TRP A 391 8.00 19.28 14.63
CA TRP A 391 6.76 19.63 15.29
C TRP A 391 5.63 18.65 14.94
N TRP A 392 5.52 18.27 13.66
CA TRP A 392 4.57 17.27 13.18
C TRP A 392 4.82 15.91 13.83
N ALA A 393 6.05 15.44 13.80
CA ALA A 393 6.42 14.15 14.37
C ALA A 393 6.14 14.08 15.88
N ARG A 394 6.46 15.16 16.63
CA ARG A 394 6.10 15.27 18.05
C ARG A 394 4.58 15.24 18.26
N SER A 395 3.83 15.88 17.38
CA SER A 395 2.36 15.86 17.42
C SER A 395 1.81 14.45 17.22
N GLU A 396 2.32 13.73 16.25
CA GLU A 396 1.93 12.35 15.94
C GLU A 396 2.36 11.38 17.04
N SER A 397 3.57 11.52 17.56
CA SER A 397 4.06 10.74 18.68
C SER A 397 3.17 10.91 19.92
N LEU A 398 2.87 12.14 20.34
CA LEU A 398 1.94 12.41 21.46
C LEU A 398 0.54 11.83 21.21
N TRP A 399 0.09 11.85 19.96
CA TRP A 399 -1.18 11.25 19.55
C TRP A 399 -1.17 9.74 19.76
N GLU A 400 -0.18 9.04 19.23
CA GLU A 400 -0.08 7.58 19.29
C GLU A 400 0.24 7.05 20.69
N GLN A 401 0.96 7.84 21.50
CA GLN A 401 1.12 7.57 22.94
C GLN A 401 -0.18 7.77 23.75
N GLY A 402 -1.22 8.33 23.16
CA GLY A 402 -2.45 8.68 23.89
C GLY A 402 -2.29 9.85 24.85
N ARG A 403 -1.25 10.69 24.68
CA ARG A 403 -0.93 11.88 25.51
C ARG A 403 -1.69 13.12 24.99
N TRP A 404 -2.98 12.98 24.81
CA TRP A 404 -3.81 13.97 24.13
C TRP A 404 -3.94 15.32 24.86
N ARG A 405 -3.72 15.37 26.19
CA ARG A 405 -3.67 16.65 26.92
C ARG A 405 -2.39 17.41 26.61
N ASP A 406 -1.27 16.69 26.50
CA ASP A 406 0.03 17.26 26.16
C ASP A 406 0.01 17.76 24.72
N LEU A 407 -0.54 16.97 23.81
CA LEU A 407 -0.81 17.36 22.44
C LEU A 407 -1.64 18.65 22.38
N GLY A 408 -2.76 18.73 23.11
CA GLY A 408 -3.58 19.95 23.18
C GLY A 408 -2.83 21.15 23.76
N ARG A 409 -1.87 20.96 24.68
CA ARG A 409 -0.99 22.03 25.18
C ARG A 409 0.01 22.48 24.12
N MET A 410 0.63 21.54 23.40
CA MET A 410 1.54 21.82 22.30
C MET A 410 0.86 22.65 21.21
N TRP A 411 -0.35 22.26 20.76
CA TRP A 411 -1.14 22.99 19.77
C TRP A 411 -1.53 24.41 20.17
N ARG A 412 -1.69 24.68 21.48
CA ARG A 412 -2.00 26.03 21.97
C ARG A 412 -0.78 26.92 22.06
N ARG A 413 0.40 26.36 22.37
CA ARG A 413 1.61 27.13 22.66
C ARG A 413 2.39 27.54 21.41
N SER A 414 2.54 26.66 20.46
CA SER A 414 3.31 26.91 19.25
C SER A 414 2.73 26.14 18.05
N THR A 415 2.45 26.86 16.98
CA THR A 415 2.12 26.28 15.69
C THR A 415 2.98 26.99 14.67
N PRO A 416 3.87 26.30 13.93
CA PRO A 416 4.63 26.91 12.87
C PRO A 416 3.69 27.60 11.87
N GLY A 417 4.01 28.80 11.42
CA GLY A 417 3.19 29.58 10.48
C GLY A 417 1.92 30.25 11.08
N GLY A 418 1.66 30.11 12.38
CA GLY A 418 0.54 30.77 13.04
C GLY A 418 -0.85 30.22 12.70
N ALA A 419 -1.92 30.93 13.11
CA ALA A 419 -3.30 30.48 12.96
C ALA A 419 -3.87 30.58 11.54
N ARG A 420 -3.18 31.23 10.61
CA ARG A 420 -3.59 31.46 9.22
C ARG A 420 -2.63 30.84 8.19
N GLY A 421 -1.56 30.19 8.64
CA GLY A 421 -0.59 29.54 7.78
C GLY A 421 -1.12 28.24 7.13
N PRO A 422 -0.30 27.58 6.28
CA PRO A 422 -0.66 26.35 5.56
C PRO A 422 -1.06 25.19 6.50
N LEU A 423 -0.66 25.27 7.79
CA LEU A 423 -0.98 24.28 8.81
C LEU A 423 -2.33 24.51 9.52
N ALA A 424 -3.09 25.57 9.16
CA ALA A 424 -4.35 25.87 9.83
C ALA A 424 -5.38 24.72 9.75
N ALA A 425 -5.46 24.06 8.62
CA ALA A 425 -6.34 22.90 8.41
C ALA A 425 -5.88 21.70 9.25
N ALA A 426 -4.61 21.38 9.21
CA ALA A 426 -4.03 20.29 9.97
C ALA A 426 -4.16 20.52 11.49
N ARG A 427 -3.99 21.74 11.96
CA ARG A 427 -4.27 22.11 13.34
C ARG A 427 -5.74 21.86 13.70
N ALA A 428 -6.66 22.28 12.85
CA ALA A 428 -8.09 22.07 13.09
C ALA A 428 -8.45 20.58 13.09
N GLU A 429 -7.85 19.81 12.19
CA GLU A 429 -7.99 18.36 12.12
C GLU A 429 -7.54 17.72 13.44
N ARG A 430 -6.33 18.01 13.90
CA ARG A 430 -5.76 17.44 15.12
C ARG A 430 -6.55 17.81 16.37
N ILE A 431 -7.07 19.02 16.47
CA ILE A 431 -7.96 19.40 17.59
C ILE A 431 -9.25 18.58 17.54
N GLY A 432 -9.89 18.46 16.36
CA GLY A 432 -11.09 17.67 16.18
C GLY A 432 -10.87 16.20 16.51
N ALA A 433 -9.78 15.63 16.01
CA ALA A 433 -9.39 14.26 16.27
C ALA A 433 -9.06 14.03 17.75
N THR A 434 -8.42 14.98 18.42
CA THR A 434 -8.16 14.92 19.87
C THR A 434 -9.46 14.89 20.68
N LEU A 435 -10.45 15.70 20.31
CA LEU A 435 -11.78 15.65 20.93
C LEU A 435 -12.45 14.30 20.70
N TRP A 436 -12.35 13.77 19.49
CA TRP A 436 -12.90 12.47 19.12
C TRP A 436 -12.34 11.33 19.96
N VAL A 437 -11.02 11.18 20.06
CA VAL A 437 -10.40 10.08 20.82
C VAL A 437 -10.65 10.20 22.32
N GLN A 438 -10.86 11.41 22.84
CA GLN A 438 -11.31 11.63 24.20
C GLN A 438 -12.77 11.20 24.47
N GLY A 439 -13.50 10.79 23.41
CA GLY A 439 -14.92 10.42 23.49
C GLY A 439 -15.89 11.60 23.39
N ARG A 440 -15.40 12.80 23.04
CA ARG A 440 -16.22 14.02 22.87
C ARG A 440 -16.72 14.13 21.42
N LEU A 441 -17.56 13.17 20.99
CA LEU A 441 -17.92 12.97 19.57
C LEU A 441 -18.66 14.17 18.96
N LEU A 442 -19.68 14.70 19.64
CA LEU A 442 -20.45 15.85 19.13
C LEU A 442 -19.60 17.12 19.02
N PRO A 443 -18.82 17.51 20.05
CA PRO A 443 -17.88 18.62 19.93
C PRO A 443 -16.85 18.43 18.82
N ALA A 444 -16.33 17.21 18.65
CA ALA A 444 -15.37 16.90 17.58
C ALA A 444 -15.97 17.12 16.19
N TYR A 445 -17.16 16.58 15.95
CA TYR A 445 -17.87 16.75 14.68
C TYR A 445 -18.19 18.22 14.40
N ALA A 446 -18.78 18.91 15.37
CA ALA A 446 -19.13 20.34 15.23
C ALA A 446 -17.89 21.18 14.90
N TRP A 447 -16.77 20.93 15.58
CA TRP A 447 -15.50 21.60 15.31
C TRP A 447 -15.02 21.40 13.87
N LEU A 448 -14.90 20.15 13.44
CA LEU A 448 -14.39 19.80 12.10
C LEU A 448 -15.28 20.38 10.99
N VAL A 449 -16.61 20.23 11.10
CA VAL A 449 -17.55 20.73 10.11
C VAL A 449 -17.56 22.26 10.03
N THR A 450 -17.43 22.94 11.17
CA THR A 450 -17.37 24.41 11.21
C THR A 450 -16.05 24.90 10.60
N TYR A 451 -14.94 24.27 10.94
CA TYR A 451 -13.63 24.72 10.49
C TYR A 451 -13.40 24.46 9.01
N ARG A 452 -13.86 23.34 8.45
CA ARG A 452 -13.72 23.02 7.02
C ARG A 452 -14.36 24.06 6.09
N ARG A 453 -15.39 24.79 6.57
CA ARG A 453 -16.05 25.86 5.80
C ARG A 453 -15.15 27.06 5.46
N ARG A 454 -13.96 27.12 6.09
CA ARG A 454 -12.95 28.16 5.83
C ARG A 454 -12.09 27.89 4.61
N PHE A 455 -12.20 26.68 4.06
CA PHE A 455 -11.42 26.22 2.91
C PHE A 455 -12.32 26.02 1.69
N PRO A 456 -11.77 26.16 0.47
CA PRO A 456 -12.50 25.90 -0.76
C PRO A 456 -13.04 24.46 -0.77
N ARG A 457 -14.27 24.28 -1.22
CA ARG A 457 -14.84 22.95 -1.43
C ARG A 457 -13.99 22.15 -2.41
N GLY A 458 -13.70 20.90 -2.09
CA GLY A 458 -12.85 20.02 -2.91
C GLY A 458 -11.35 20.25 -2.74
N GLY A 459 -10.90 21.32 -2.08
CA GLY A 459 -9.49 21.50 -1.75
C GLY A 459 -8.97 20.44 -0.76
N ALA A 460 -7.67 20.17 -0.77
CA ALA A 460 -7.04 19.12 0.05
C ALA A 460 -7.37 19.29 1.55
N GLU A 461 -7.32 20.52 2.05
CA GLU A 461 -7.62 20.83 3.46
C GLU A 461 -9.10 20.56 3.80
N TYR A 462 -10.02 20.91 2.89
CA TYR A 462 -11.43 20.63 3.07
C TYR A 462 -11.69 19.11 3.11
N LEU A 463 -11.05 18.35 2.21
CA LEU A 463 -11.19 16.89 2.13
C LEU A 463 -10.61 16.22 3.37
N MET A 464 -9.45 16.63 3.84
CA MET A 464 -8.81 16.12 5.06
C MET A 464 -9.72 16.30 6.29
N LEU A 465 -10.25 17.50 6.50
CA LEU A 465 -11.16 17.79 7.61
C LEU A 465 -12.49 17.01 7.47
N SER A 466 -12.97 16.84 6.25
CA SER A 466 -14.17 16.07 5.96
C SER A 466 -13.97 14.58 6.21
N GLU A 467 -12.81 14.01 5.85
CA GLU A 467 -12.50 12.62 6.16
C GLU A 467 -12.50 12.36 7.67
N THR A 468 -11.83 13.20 8.44
CA THR A 468 -11.81 13.06 9.91
C THR A 468 -13.19 13.24 10.52
N ALA A 469 -14.01 14.17 10.02
CA ALA A 469 -15.40 14.31 10.44
C ALA A 469 -16.23 13.04 10.11
N GLY A 470 -15.98 12.40 8.98
CA GLY A 470 -16.57 11.11 8.62
C GLY A 470 -16.25 10.00 9.63
N ARG A 471 -15.00 9.90 10.06
CA ARG A 471 -14.58 8.94 11.10
C ARG A 471 -15.26 9.19 12.44
N VAL A 472 -15.46 10.46 12.82
CA VAL A 472 -16.20 10.82 14.04
C VAL A 472 -17.65 10.37 13.93
N VAL A 473 -18.30 10.63 12.80
CA VAL A 473 -19.70 10.24 12.53
C VAL A 473 -19.83 8.71 12.55
N GLU A 474 -18.91 8.00 11.94
CA GLU A 474 -18.86 6.54 11.99
C GLU A 474 -18.82 6.05 13.46
N HIS A 475 -17.96 6.64 14.29
CA HIS A 475 -17.89 6.30 15.71
C HIS A 475 -19.19 6.56 16.46
N MET A 476 -19.95 7.60 16.07
CA MET A 476 -21.29 7.84 16.63
C MET A 476 -22.24 6.67 16.33
N THR A 477 -22.09 5.97 15.19
CA THR A 477 -22.95 4.82 14.84
C THR A 477 -22.79 3.65 15.81
N TYR A 478 -21.62 3.52 16.45
CA TYR A 478 -21.32 2.49 17.46
C TYR A 478 -21.60 2.94 18.89
N THR A 479 -21.95 4.22 19.08
CA THR A 479 -22.30 4.76 20.40
C THR A 479 -23.83 4.68 20.53
N PRO A 480 -24.39 3.83 21.41
CA PRO A 480 -25.84 3.57 21.45
C PRO A 480 -26.70 4.83 21.48
N GLU A 481 -26.30 5.82 22.29
CA GLU A 481 -27.02 7.07 22.49
C GLU A 481 -26.98 7.99 21.25
N LEU A 482 -25.97 7.86 20.42
CA LEU A 482 -25.75 8.67 19.22
C LEU A 482 -26.02 7.91 17.92
N ARG A 483 -26.34 6.62 17.99
CA ARG A 483 -26.49 5.74 16.81
C ARG A 483 -27.48 6.26 15.77
N PRO A 484 -28.68 6.73 16.11
CA PRO A 484 -29.63 7.23 15.11
C PRO A 484 -29.07 8.46 14.36
N LEU A 485 -28.49 9.40 15.10
CA LEU A 485 -27.84 10.58 14.55
C LEU A 485 -26.64 10.21 13.69
N GLY A 486 -25.78 9.32 14.20
CA GLY A 486 -24.60 8.83 13.49
C GLY A 486 -24.97 8.21 12.12
N ARG A 487 -25.95 7.32 12.07
CA ARG A 487 -26.42 6.69 10.82
C ARG A 487 -26.95 7.72 9.81
N ARG A 488 -27.70 8.72 10.26
CA ARG A 488 -28.21 9.79 9.39
C ARG A 488 -27.09 10.64 8.80
N LEU A 489 -26.14 11.04 9.64
CA LEU A 489 -25.00 11.87 9.23
C LEU A 489 -24.03 11.09 8.32
N ALA A 490 -23.77 9.81 8.60
CA ALA A 490 -22.85 8.98 7.82
C ALA A 490 -23.24 8.92 6.35
N ARG A 491 -24.51 8.63 6.05
CA ARG A 491 -24.98 8.53 4.67
C ARG A 491 -24.76 9.82 3.87
N ARG A 492 -25.04 10.97 4.46
CA ARG A 492 -24.85 12.27 3.81
C ARG A 492 -23.38 12.61 3.65
N HIS A 493 -22.61 12.40 4.71
CA HIS A 493 -21.22 12.81 4.76
C HIS A 493 -20.34 12.02 3.79
N HIS A 494 -20.50 10.70 3.73
CA HIS A 494 -19.71 9.87 2.81
C HIS A 494 -20.12 10.07 1.34
N ALA A 495 -21.39 10.32 1.05
CA ALA A 495 -21.81 10.64 -0.30
C ALA A 495 -21.20 11.98 -0.79
N ASP A 496 -21.25 13.02 0.06
CA ASP A 496 -20.65 14.33 -0.23
C ASP A 496 -19.13 14.23 -0.43
N LEU A 497 -18.44 13.52 0.45
CA LEU A 497 -16.99 13.34 0.37
C LEU A 497 -16.56 12.59 -0.90
N ARG A 498 -17.26 11.52 -1.26
CA ARG A 498 -16.97 10.76 -2.49
C ARG A 498 -17.12 11.61 -3.73
N GLN A 499 -18.25 12.34 -3.83
CA GLN A 499 -18.51 13.19 -4.98
C GLN A 499 -17.42 14.26 -5.12
N GLN A 500 -17.10 14.98 -4.07
CA GLN A 500 -16.10 16.04 -4.10
C GLN A 500 -14.69 15.51 -4.37
N SER A 501 -14.34 14.32 -3.85
CA SER A 501 -13.05 13.71 -4.12
C SER A 501 -12.88 13.33 -5.59
N ARG A 502 -13.94 12.84 -6.23
CA ARG A 502 -13.94 12.53 -7.68
C ARG A 502 -13.86 13.80 -8.52
N ASP A 503 -14.62 14.83 -8.15
CA ASP A 503 -14.67 16.10 -8.89
C ASP A 503 -13.29 16.79 -8.96
N VAL A 504 -12.41 16.53 -7.99
CA VAL A 504 -11.05 17.09 -7.94
C VAL A 504 -9.94 16.08 -8.22
N GLY A 505 -10.29 14.85 -8.65
CA GLY A 505 -9.31 13.80 -8.91
C GLY A 505 -8.59 13.25 -7.67
N ALA A 506 -9.11 13.51 -6.48
CA ALA A 506 -8.51 13.08 -5.21
C ALA A 506 -8.84 11.60 -4.91
N SER A 507 -8.35 10.68 -5.72
CA SER A 507 -8.67 9.25 -5.68
C SER A 507 -8.44 8.60 -4.30
N LEU A 508 -7.38 8.98 -3.59
CA LEU A 508 -7.06 8.45 -2.28
C LEU A 508 -8.17 8.73 -1.25
N PHE A 509 -8.72 9.94 -1.23
CA PHE A 509 -9.82 10.30 -0.32
C PHE A 509 -11.12 9.59 -0.69
N ALA A 510 -11.43 9.49 -1.98
CA ALA A 510 -12.58 8.74 -2.47
C ALA A 510 -12.46 7.26 -2.05
N THR A 511 -11.29 6.68 -2.26
CA THR A 511 -10.94 5.30 -1.90
C THR A 511 -11.13 5.03 -0.40
N ARG A 512 -10.62 5.90 0.46
CA ARG A 512 -10.81 5.78 1.93
C ARG A 512 -12.28 5.86 2.33
N SER A 513 -13.05 6.75 1.72
CA SER A 513 -14.47 6.90 1.99
C SER A 513 -15.26 5.65 1.57
N ASP A 514 -14.96 5.09 0.40
CA ASP A 514 -15.61 3.89 -0.12
C ASP A 514 -15.29 2.66 0.75
N LEU A 515 -14.05 2.54 1.24
CA LEU A 515 -13.67 1.49 2.19
C LEU A 515 -14.48 1.59 3.48
N GLN A 516 -14.58 2.79 4.05
CA GLN A 516 -15.34 3.01 5.29
C GLN A 516 -16.82 2.66 5.10
N ASP A 517 -17.42 3.03 3.95
CA ASP A 517 -18.81 2.70 3.64
C ASP A 517 -19.00 1.19 3.41
N SER A 518 -18.08 0.53 2.72
CA SER A 518 -18.10 -0.92 2.49
C SER A 518 -18.01 -1.70 3.81
N LEU A 519 -17.09 -1.34 4.68
CA LEU A 519 -16.95 -1.95 6.00
C LEU A 519 -18.21 -1.74 6.86
N ARG A 520 -18.83 -0.55 6.78
CA ARG A 520 -20.07 -0.25 7.47
C ARG A 520 -21.24 -1.13 6.98
N ARG A 521 -21.36 -1.34 5.67
CA ARG A 521 -22.39 -2.20 5.06
C ARG A 521 -22.20 -3.66 5.46
N ILE A 522 -20.96 -4.16 5.45
CA ILE A 522 -20.64 -5.49 5.95
C ILE A 522 -21.05 -5.62 7.42
N GLY A 523 -20.75 -4.61 8.24
CA GLY A 523 -21.14 -4.54 9.64
C GLY A 523 -22.66 -4.53 9.85
N ALA A 524 -23.43 -3.93 8.93
CA ALA A 524 -24.89 -3.90 8.99
C ALA A 524 -25.59 -5.17 8.46
N GLY A 525 -24.82 -6.12 7.89
CA GLY A 525 -25.39 -7.32 7.27
C GLY A 525 -26.02 -7.07 5.89
N GLU A 526 -25.75 -5.90 5.29
CA GLU A 526 -26.25 -5.60 3.95
C GLU A 526 -25.56 -6.49 2.90
N PRO A 527 -26.31 -7.04 1.91
CA PRO A 527 -25.71 -7.84 0.85
C PRO A 527 -24.70 -6.99 0.05
N ARG A 528 -23.61 -7.62 -0.33
CA ARG A 528 -22.56 -6.99 -1.14
C ARG A 528 -23.10 -6.61 -2.53
N GLY A 529 -23.03 -5.35 -2.88
CA GLY A 529 -22.90 -4.98 -4.28
C GLY A 529 -21.48 -5.41 -4.74
N GLU A 530 -21.36 -6.27 -5.73
CA GLU A 530 -20.09 -6.84 -6.19
C GLU A 530 -19.01 -5.81 -6.56
N GLN A 531 -19.39 -4.57 -6.84
CA GLN A 531 -18.48 -3.49 -7.23
C GLN A 531 -17.92 -2.65 -6.05
N ALA A 532 -18.57 -2.67 -4.89
CA ALA A 532 -18.23 -1.73 -3.80
C ALA A 532 -17.01 -2.13 -2.94
N THR A 533 -16.50 -3.36 -3.08
CA THR A 533 -15.45 -3.89 -2.20
C THR A 533 -14.05 -3.95 -2.82
N ARG A 534 -13.86 -3.57 -4.08
CA ARG A 534 -12.71 -3.99 -4.88
C ARG A 534 -11.58 -2.98 -5.09
N GLY A 535 -11.76 -1.70 -4.91
CA GLY A 535 -10.73 -0.72 -5.20
C GLY A 535 -10.13 -0.02 -3.98
N PRO A 536 -10.96 0.35 -3.03
CA PRO A 536 -10.59 1.32 -2.02
C PRO A 536 -9.69 0.83 -0.89
N ALA A 537 -9.74 -0.47 -0.56
CA ALA A 537 -8.99 -1.01 0.56
C ALA A 537 -7.49 -1.10 0.30
N GLU A 538 -7.13 -1.26 -0.96
CA GLU A 538 -5.80 -1.67 -1.38
C GLU A 538 -4.81 -0.48 -1.37
N THR A 539 -5.24 0.70 -1.81
CA THR A 539 -4.38 1.89 -1.92
C THR A 539 -3.86 2.44 -0.58
N VAL A 540 -4.64 2.31 0.51
CA VAL A 540 -4.22 2.86 1.82
C VAL A 540 -3.08 2.07 2.46
N PHE A 541 -2.94 0.78 2.12
CA PHE A 541 -1.99 -0.14 2.75
C PHE A 541 -0.74 -0.33 1.92
N GLU A 542 -0.85 -0.13 0.64
CA GLU A 542 0.21 -0.36 -0.32
C GLU A 542 1.31 0.69 -0.25
N ALA A 543 1.03 1.83 0.39
CA ALA A 543 2.04 2.82 0.78
C ALA A 543 3.07 2.30 1.81
N GLY A 544 2.89 1.10 2.35
CA GLY A 544 3.81 0.53 3.34
C GLY A 544 3.62 1.07 4.75
N ASN A 545 2.61 1.90 5.04
CA ASN A 545 2.35 2.39 6.39
C ASN A 545 1.77 1.28 7.27
N LEU A 546 2.62 0.70 8.11
CA LEU A 546 2.28 -0.43 8.98
C LEU A 546 1.21 -0.07 10.01
N LEU A 547 1.21 1.15 10.54
CA LEU A 547 0.18 1.59 11.49
C LEU A 547 -1.20 1.72 10.81
N ALA A 548 -1.25 2.24 9.59
CA ALA A 548 -2.48 2.27 8.79
C ALA A 548 -3.02 0.87 8.53
N TRP A 549 -2.13 -0.08 8.23
CA TRP A 549 -2.45 -1.48 8.07
C TRP A 549 -3.06 -2.12 9.33
N VAL A 550 -2.41 -1.97 10.48
CA VAL A 550 -2.94 -2.47 11.75
C VAL A 550 -4.28 -1.82 12.09
N SER A 551 -4.43 -0.53 11.81
CA SER A 551 -5.69 0.21 12.00
C SER A 551 -6.80 -0.29 11.07
N TYR A 552 -6.48 -0.74 9.87
CA TYR A 552 -7.43 -1.40 8.97
C TYR A 552 -7.88 -2.75 9.52
N ARG A 553 -6.96 -3.63 9.93
CA ARG A 553 -7.28 -4.91 10.58
C ARG A 553 -8.17 -4.70 11.80
N HIS A 554 -7.90 -3.68 12.59
CA HIS A 554 -8.72 -3.29 13.74
C HIS A 554 -10.17 -2.98 13.31
N ARG A 555 -10.35 -2.15 12.25
CA ARG A 555 -11.69 -1.83 11.73
C ARG A 555 -12.38 -3.07 11.17
N LEU A 556 -11.67 -3.87 10.39
CA LEU A 556 -12.22 -5.10 9.83
C LEU A 556 -12.74 -6.02 10.93
N LEU A 557 -11.97 -6.26 11.99
CA LEU A 557 -12.40 -7.08 13.12
C LEU A 557 -13.61 -6.49 13.83
N ARG A 558 -13.66 -5.15 14.00
CA ARG A 558 -14.82 -4.47 14.59
C ARG A 558 -16.09 -4.67 13.76
N ASP A 559 -15.98 -4.50 12.45
CA ASP A 559 -17.12 -4.44 11.55
C ASP A 559 -17.60 -5.82 11.10
N THR A 560 -16.72 -6.81 11.08
CA THR A 560 -17.03 -8.21 10.75
C THR A 560 -17.35 -9.07 11.97
N HIS A 561 -17.15 -8.55 13.19
CA HIS A 561 -17.50 -9.30 14.40
C HIS A 561 -18.98 -9.67 14.40
N ARG A 562 -19.26 -10.95 14.51
CA ARG A 562 -20.60 -11.49 14.74
C ARG A 562 -20.62 -12.21 16.07
N PRO A 563 -21.63 -12.02 16.91
CA PRO A 563 -21.83 -12.89 18.06
C PRO A 563 -22.09 -14.30 17.53
N PRO A 564 -21.73 -15.34 18.28
CA PRO A 564 -22.07 -16.70 17.93
C PRO A 564 -23.60 -16.84 17.77
N PRO A 565 -24.05 -17.74 16.88
CA PRO A 565 -25.46 -17.90 16.60
C PRO A 565 -26.22 -18.29 17.89
N PRO A 566 -27.49 -17.93 18.02
CA PRO A 566 -28.33 -18.43 19.10
C PRO A 566 -28.39 -19.96 19.04
N GLY A 567 -28.08 -20.62 20.15
CA GLY A 567 -28.04 -22.10 20.22
C GLY A 567 -26.67 -22.74 19.91
N ALA A 568 -25.60 -21.93 19.74
CA ALA A 568 -24.25 -22.46 19.61
C ALA A 568 -23.89 -23.33 20.83
N THR A 569 -23.24 -24.46 20.58
CA THR A 569 -22.74 -25.39 21.62
C THR A 569 -21.62 -24.73 22.44
N ASP A 570 -21.37 -25.25 23.64
CA ASP A 570 -20.28 -24.75 24.49
C ASP A 570 -18.92 -24.87 23.81
N ALA A 571 -18.69 -25.91 22.99
CA ALA A 571 -17.47 -26.08 22.22
C ALA A 571 -17.32 -24.99 21.15
N GLU A 572 -18.37 -24.62 20.41
CA GLU A 572 -18.38 -23.56 19.42
C GLU A 572 -18.18 -22.17 20.08
N LEU A 573 -18.80 -21.94 21.23
CA LEU A 573 -18.60 -20.73 22.03
C LEU A 573 -17.16 -20.60 22.48
N GLN A 574 -16.55 -21.67 22.97
CA GLN A 574 -15.16 -21.68 23.41
C GLN A 574 -14.20 -21.46 22.24
N ALA A 575 -14.42 -22.12 21.11
CA ALA A 575 -13.62 -21.94 19.89
C ALA A 575 -13.70 -20.48 19.40
N HIS A 576 -14.89 -19.87 19.38
CA HIS A 576 -15.09 -18.49 19.01
C HIS A 576 -14.35 -17.52 19.97
N GLU A 577 -14.45 -17.73 21.29
CA GLU A 577 -13.75 -16.90 22.29
C GLU A 577 -12.23 -17.02 22.14
N GLN A 578 -11.71 -18.23 21.91
CA GLN A 578 -10.29 -18.46 21.70
C GLN A 578 -9.78 -17.76 20.44
N GLN A 579 -10.54 -17.81 19.35
CA GLN A 579 -10.23 -17.14 18.09
C GLN A 579 -10.21 -15.62 18.26
N LEU A 580 -11.19 -15.04 18.96
CA LEU A 580 -11.20 -13.60 19.27
C LEU A 580 -10.00 -13.21 20.14
N ALA A 581 -9.66 -14.04 21.13
CA ALA A 581 -8.52 -13.78 22.02
C ALA A 581 -7.21 -13.70 21.24
N THR A 582 -6.98 -14.63 20.33
CA THR A 582 -5.79 -14.63 19.47
C THR A 582 -5.69 -13.36 18.65
N ARG A 583 -6.76 -12.97 17.96
CA ARG A 583 -6.78 -11.78 17.08
C ARG A 583 -6.59 -10.47 17.84
N TYR A 584 -7.23 -10.32 18.98
CA TYR A 584 -7.15 -9.07 19.75
C TYR A 584 -5.78 -8.91 20.42
N ARG A 585 -5.18 -10.02 20.89
CA ARG A 585 -3.82 -10.01 21.42
C ARG A 585 -2.80 -9.70 20.32
N GLU A 586 -2.96 -10.27 19.14
CA GLU A 586 -2.14 -9.97 17.98
C GLU A 586 -2.19 -8.49 17.61
N LEU A 587 -3.39 -7.89 17.50
CA LEU A 587 -3.55 -6.46 17.25
C LEU A 587 -2.89 -5.61 18.34
N THR A 588 -3.07 -5.98 19.60
CA THR A 588 -2.46 -5.25 20.71
C THR A 588 -0.94 -5.32 20.66
N ALA A 589 -0.39 -6.50 20.33
CA ALA A 589 1.04 -6.70 20.15
C ALA A 589 1.60 -5.84 18.99
N PHE A 590 0.90 -5.79 17.85
CA PHE A 590 1.30 -4.96 16.72
C PHE A 590 1.30 -3.47 17.04
N TYR A 591 0.24 -2.96 17.66
CA TYR A 591 0.22 -1.57 18.10
C TYR A 591 1.35 -1.25 19.09
N THR A 592 1.63 -2.16 20.00
CA THR A 592 2.72 -1.99 20.99
C THR A 592 4.09 -1.99 20.30
N LEU A 593 4.29 -2.88 19.33
CA LEU A 593 5.52 -2.98 18.55
C LEU A 593 5.80 -1.69 17.75
N LEU A 594 4.75 -1.10 17.19
CA LEU A 594 4.83 0.18 16.47
C LEU A 594 4.88 1.41 17.38
N GLY A 595 4.74 1.25 18.69
CA GLY A 595 4.73 2.37 19.66
C GLY A 595 3.37 3.07 19.81
N SER A 596 2.27 2.50 19.30
CA SER A 596 0.93 3.09 19.38
C SER A 596 0.16 2.62 20.62
N GLN A 597 0.35 3.29 21.75
CA GLN A 597 -0.44 3.03 22.97
C GLN A 597 -1.92 3.36 22.78
N ALA A 598 -2.23 4.38 21.98
CA ALA A 598 -3.60 4.74 21.64
C ALA A 598 -4.30 3.63 20.82
N GLY A 599 -3.58 2.99 19.90
CA GLY A 599 -4.06 1.85 19.14
C GLY A 599 -4.32 0.63 20.02
N ALA A 600 -3.36 0.26 20.86
CA ALA A 600 -3.50 -0.82 21.82
C ALA A 600 -4.68 -0.60 22.77
N ALA A 601 -4.85 0.62 23.29
CA ALA A 601 -6.00 0.95 24.13
C ALA A 601 -7.35 0.90 23.40
N ARG A 602 -7.38 1.17 22.09
CA ARG A 602 -8.60 1.01 21.26
C ARG A 602 -8.99 -0.46 21.06
N THR A 603 -8.03 -1.38 21.03
CA THR A 603 -8.30 -2.81 20.85
C THR A 603 -9.15 -3.38 21.99
N VAL A 604 -8.93 -2.92 23.23
CA VAL A 604 -9.75 -3.36 24.39
C VAL A 604 -11.19 -2.82 24.36
N LEU A 605 -11.50 -1.92 23.44
CA LEU A 605 -12.85 -1.38 23.25
C LEU A 605 -13.63 -2.09 22.12
N LEU A 606 -13.03 -3.06 21.45
CA LEU A 606 -13.69 -3.85 20.41
C LEU A 606 -14.84 -4.71 21.00
N PRO A 607 -15.86 -5.03 20.21
CA PRO A 607 -16.93 -5.93 20.62
C PRO A 607 -16.38 -7.28 21.10
N GLY A 608 -16.79 -7.73 22.29
CA GLY A 608 -16.29 -8.98 22.87
C GLY A 608 -14.90 -8.92 23.52
N ALA A 609 -14.21 -7.78 23.47
CA ALA A 609 -12.88 -7.62 24.08
C ALA A 609 -12.90 -7.87 25.59
N ASP A 610 -14.02 -7.62 26.25
CA ASP A 610 -14.24 -7.94 27.66
C ASP A 610 -14.23 -9.45 27.95
N ARG A 611 -14.34 -10.31 26.95
CA ARG A 611 -14.17 -11.77 27.05
C ARG A 611 -12.72 -12.20 26.91
N VAL A 612 -11.90 -11.38 26.26
CA VAL A 612 -10.50 -11.65 25.94
C VAL A 612 -9.57 -11.09 27.01
N PHE A 613 -9.77 -9.83 27.40
CA PHE A 613 -8.92 -9.12 28.35
C PHE A 613 -9.46 -9.24 29.77
N GLY A 614 -8.58 -9.62 30.68
CA GLY A 614 -8.91 -9.65 32.11
C GLY A 614 -9.11 -8.24 32.70
N PRO A 615 -9.71 -8.11 33.91
CA PRO A 615 -9.99 -6.81 34.54
C PRO A 615 -8.74 -5.95 34.77
N ARG A 616 -7.60 -6.58 35.05
CA ARG A 616 -6.32 -5.89 35.26
C ARG A 616 -5.78 -5.32 33.95
N GLU A 617 -5.77 -6.14 32.92
CA GLU A 617 -5.29 -5.81 31.59
C GLU A 617 -6.16 -4.73 30.93
N TYR A 618 -7.49 -4.88 30.96
CA TYR A 618 -8.43 -3.86 30.47
C TYR A 618 -8.20 -2.50 31.15
N ARG A 619 -8.08 -2.48 32.49
CA ARG A 619 -7.81 -1.26 33.25
C ARG A 619 -6.46 -0.64 32.89
N MET A 620 -5.44 -1.47 32.69
CA MET A 620 -4.12 -1.02 32.28
C MET A 620 -4.20 -0.26 30.95
N HIS A 621 -4.79 -0.83 29.91
CA HIS A 621 -4.93 -0.18 28.61
C HIS A 621 -5.81 1.07 28.64
N VAL A 622 -6.93 1.06 29.37
CA VAL A 622 -7.78 2.26 29.51
C VAL A 622 -7.06 3.38 30.26
N ARG A 623 -6.12 3.05 31.17
CA ARG A 623 -5.34 4.04 31.92
C ARG A 623 -4.09 4.51 31.18
N SER A 624 -3.56 3.75 30.25
CA SER A 624 -2.35 4.10 29.49
C SER A 624 -2.53 5.35 28.61
N VAL A 625 -3.77 5.74 28.32
CA VAL A 625 -4.11 6.91 27.49
C VAL A 625 -4.89 7.97 28.26
N GLN A 626 -4.79 9.21 27.82
CA GLN A 626 -5.39 10.37 28.50
C GLN A 626 -6.85 10.61 28.08
N TYR A 627 -7.74 9.63 28.27
CA TYR A 627 -9.18 9.83 28.07
C TYR A 627 -9.73 10.95 28.99
N ALA A 628 -10.79 11.61 28.54
CA ALA A 628 -11.57 12.49 29.43
C ALA A 628 -12.07 11.67 30.64
N PRO A 629 -12.06 12.23 31.88
CA PRO A 629 -12.42 11.49 33.08
C PRO A 629 -13.76 10.78 32.99
N TRP A 630 -14.78 11.46 32.47
CA TRP A 630 -16.12 10.89 32.25
C TRP A 630 -16.11 9.73 31.26
N HIS A 631 -15.38 9.87 30.15
CA HIS A 631 -15.27 8.80 29.17
C HIS A 631 -14.57 7.56 29.75
N ARG A 632 -13.48 7.77 30.49
CA ARG A 632 -12.79 6.71 31.22
C ARG A 632 -13.71 5.98 32.20
N PHE A 633 -14.45 6.73 32.99
CA PHE A 633 -15.44 6.17 33.92
C PHE A 633 -16.48 5.31 33.19
N ARG A 634 -17.04 5.83 32.08
CA ARG A 634 -18.03 5.11 31.27
C ARG A 634 -17.47 3.79 30.72
N LEU A 635 -16.24 3.76 30.24
CA LEU A 635 -15.58 2.56 29.75
C LEU A 635 -15.43 1.51 30.85
N LEU A 636 -14.93 1.92 32.02
CA LEU A 636 -14.76 1.03 33.16
C LEU A 636 -16.11 0.50 33.69
N ALA A 637 -17.13 1.35 33.75
CA ALA A 637 -18.48 0.94 34.15
C ALA A 637 -19.10 -0.07 33.19
N ARG A 638 -18.98 0.16 31.87
CA ARG A 638 -19.45 -0.80 30.84
C ARG A 638 -18.77 -2.15 30.97
N TYR A 639 -17.46 -2.15 31.19
CA TYR A 639 -16.71 -3.38 31.41
C TYR A 639 -17.19 -4.12 32.69
N ALA A 640 -17.38 -3.39 33.78
CA ALA A 640 -17.87 -3.98 35.03
C ALA A 640 -19.27 -4.61 34.88
N VAL A 641 -20.18 -3.93 34.17
CA VAL A 641 -21.53 -4.46 33.87
C VAL A 641 -21.43 -5.71 33.00
N SER A 642 -20.59 -5.72 31.97
CA SER A 642 -20.39 -6.91 31.14
C SER A 642 -19.84 -8.10 31.94
N LEU A 643 -18.87 -7.84 32.82
CA LEU A 643 -18.31 -8.86 33.71
C LEU A 643 -19.35 -9.41 34.70
N ALA A 644 -20.17 -8.54 35.28
CA ALA A 644 -21.26 -8.93 36.20
C ALA A 644 -22.30 -9.80 35.50
N ARG A 645 -22.72 -9.43 34.28
CA ARG A 645 -23.66 -10.22 33.47
C ARG A 645 -23.13 -11.64 33.20
N ARG A 646 -21.85 -11.79 32.86
CA ARG A 646 -21.22 -13.10 32.62
C ARG A 646 -21.16 -13.96 33.89
N ARG A 647 -20.88 -13.36 35.05
CA ARG A 647 -20.91 -14.07 36.32
C ARG A 647 -22.32 -14.54 36.68
N ALA A 648 -23.33 -13.70 36.40
CA ALA A 648 -24.74 -14.06 36.63
C ALA A 648 -25.22 -15.22 35.74
N VAL A 649 -24.74 -15.31 34.49
CA VAL A 649 -25.04 -16.42 33.58
C VAL A 649 -24.36 -17.72 34.00
N ARG A 650 -23.17 -17.64 34.62
CA ARG A 650 -22.44 -18.83 35.12
C ARG A 650 -22.89 -19.32 36.52
N LEU A 651 -23.74 -18.56 37.20
CA LEU A 651 -24.36 -19.07 38.42
C LEU A 651 -25.37 -20.12 38.00
N PRO A 652 -25.24 -21.37 38.51
CA PRO A 652 -26.24 -22.41 38.24
C PRO A 652 -27.61 -21.83 38.60
N SER A 653 -28.58 -22.02 37.67
CA SER A 653 -29.95 -21.60 37.89
C SER A 653 -30.40 -22.01 39.27
N ILE A 654 -30.62 -21.05 40.16
CA ILE A 654 -31.14 -21.29 41.48
C ILE A 654 -32.41 -22.13 41.26
N PRO A 655 -32.48 -23.34 41.82
CA PRO A 655 -33.61 -24.22 41.59
C PRO A 655 -34.91 -23.47 41.85
N SER A 656 -35.86 -23.63 40.96
CA SER A 656 -37.16 -22.91 40.92
C SER A 656 -37.99 -23.01 42.25
N ARG A 657 -37.51 -23.75 43.23
CA ARG A 657 -38.10 -23.83 44.57
C ARG A 657 -38.08 -22.52 45.38
N VAL A 658 -37.18 -21.60 45.09
CA VAL A 658 -37.12 -20.29 45.80
C VAL A 658 -38.12 -19.27 45.25
N ARG A 659 -38.64 -19.46 44.04
CA ARG A 659 -39.66 -18.53 43.46
C ARG A 659 -41.05 -18.71 44.07
N ARG A 660 -41.34 -19.73 44.88
CA ARG A 660 -42.65 -19.95 45.52
C ARG A 660 -42.84 -19.22 46.84
N TRP A 661 -41.81 -18.57 47.40
CA TRP A 661 -41.93 -17.90 48.71
C TRP A 661 -42.34 -16.44 48.64
N GLY A 662 -42.33 -15.82 47.45
CA GLY A 662 -42.73 -14.42 47.27
C GLY A 662 -44.20 -14.17 46.93
N ARG A 663 -45.05 -15.19 46.82
CA ARG A 663 -46.48 -15.03 46.46
C ARG A 663 -47.46 -15.51 47.51
N ARG A 664 -47.10 -15.51 48.78
CA ARG A 664 -48.04 -15.70 49.87
C ARG A 664 -48.10 -14.44 50.71
N GLY A 665 -48.92 -13.51 50.31
CA GLY A 665 -49.16 -12.27 51.06
C GLY A 665 -50.06 -11.26 50.36
N GLU A 666 -51.15 -11.72 49.71
CA GLU A 666 -52.27 -10.84 49.46
C GLU A 666 -53.41 -11.28 50.37
N PRO A 667 -53.90 -10.43 51.30
CA PRO A 667 -55.12 -10.71 52.10
C PRO A 667 -56.33 -10.45 51.22
N ARG A 668 -57.33 -11.28 51.37
CA ARG A 668 -58.70 -11.13 50.84
C ARG A 668 -59.39 -9.90 51.40
#